data_86148d9f0cdaab65da1c057c75ca42e8
#
_entry.id   86148d9f0cdaab65da1c057c75ca42e8
#
_cell.length_a   1.000
_cell.length_b   1.000
_cell.length_c   1.000
_cell.angle_alpha   90.00
_cell.angle_beta   90.00
_cell.angle_gamma   90.00
#
_symmetry.space_group_name_H-M   'P 1'
#
loop_
_entity.id
_entity.type
_entity.pdbx_description
1 polymer ?
#
loop_
_entity_poly.entity_id
_entity_poly.type
_entity_poly.pdbx_seq_one_letter_code
_entity_poly.pdbx_strand_id
1 'polypeptide(L)'
;MRIEQLLHGYQDGHSRLAGSIYNLSPKDSARVSMMSDWSGYKDAMGKDHSYITTYYLEDSGYYVIAKSWYAQEMERPGCVWTQSLLILLSDIPPTFDFRKLQPLFERPKRGEYGTYNKPIEIEDGDKSIVKWEGKKPDRVSLMFILSTVLAGEENFYIKVELDSWWYQQFCLTVLQFLPIEILRRVSLSSGGMQPRKIDENLLTMQFVNNSESISLLSPPWAEKLEESNFNNGLNIVARAMMAGGNDVSALIRIFSNDIGTDDKKYIAICQLIGALYLGVRKESKVDYKDILSIVIDSFPNIEDGRLVKENFLGRRITDLFCSNDTFLYNISTIDYLEKSVTADQMKLEDRIKDLPEERYYGLIKRILSSDVLSAFGRVILNDSYNYLAPNNIERLNDDEWRGLMSYWGDNRNYLMSNKWMTLGGERFNDVLWRFTRIENDSFLYWEELLKTILGNDVYVDDGLVDKLYSKVDNCTTQVLDYLNSERELLRYGVLHVRPFREVDKLIDWLGRQSRISPQVEKLIINYVWPSDYSIKQSDPQLWEWMIENDNDSKTPAFYVFMYEIAWQWREDSVLRYFYHCFHHVHNELADKTMTDRIWNRMCRYGGSVSLFQEWDRCLKLKKGIVAHLKSQGFPRTAFETFTPDRKINESLVEIYDKIK
;
A
#
# COMPACT_ATOMS: atom_id res chain seq x y z
N MET A 1 -21.33 -14.31 -33.47
CA MET A 1 -20.80 -15.65 -33.16
C MET A 1 -21.21 -16.59 -34.24
N ARG A 2 -20.30 -17.41 -34.75
CA ARG A 2 -20.53 -18.36 -35.82
C ARG A 2 -20.82 -19.76 -35.26
N ILE A 3 -21.91 -20.40 -35.72
CA ILE A 3 -22.34 -21.74 -35.33
C ILE A 3 -22.29 -22.63 -36.55
N GLU A 4 -21.51 -23.69 -36.51
CA GLU A 4 -21.49 -24.68 -37.58
C GLU A 4 -22.67 -25.63 -37.44
N GLN A 5 -23.12 -26.24 -38.56
CA GLN A 5 -24.25 -27.16 -38.59
C GLN A 5 -23.86 -28.48 -39.24
N LEU A 6 -24.47 -29.55 -38.72
CA LEU A 6 -24.48 -30.86 -39.34
C LEU A 6 -25.91 -31.42 -39.31
N LEU A 7 -26.33 -32.00 -40.43
CA LEU A 7 -27.59 -32.73 -40.54
C LEU A 7 -27.28 -34.21 -40.75
N HIS A 8 -27.84 -35.05 -39.91
CA HIS A 8 -27.82 -36.50 -40.03
C HIS A 8 -29.26 -37.02 -40.23
N GLY A 9 -29.38 -38.06 -40.99
CA GLY A 9 -30.66 -38.71 -41.25
C GLY A 9 -30.49 -40.02 -42.03
N TYR A 10 -31.56 -40.58 -42.52
CA TYR A 10 -31.54 -41.83 -43.23
C TYR A 10 -31.46 -41.63 -44.76
N GLN A 11 -30.38 -42.15 -45.36
CA GLN A 11 -30.17 -42.32 -46.80
C GLN A 11 -29.28 -43.56 -46.98
N ASP A 12 -29.91 -44.71 -47.33
CA ASP A 12 -29.20 -46.00 -47.42
C ASP A 12 -28.47 -46.43 -46.12
N GLY A 13 -28.92 -45.94 -44.99
CA GLY A 13 -28.36 -46.03 -43.67
C GLY A 13 -28.36 -44.70 -42.95
N HIS A 14 -28.13 -44.67 -41.64
CA HIS A 14 -27.96 -43.43 -40.89
C HIS A 14 -26.64 -42.77 -41.29
N SER A 15 -26.69 -41.60 -41.87
CA SER A 15 -25.49 -40.91 -42.38
C SER A 15 -25.65 -39.38 -42.36
N ARG A 16 -24.54 -38.70 -42.56
CA ARG A 16 -24.51 -37.25 -42.74
C ARG A 16 -25.11 -36.89 -44.09
N LEU A 17 -26.12 -36.00 -44.11
CA LEU A 17 -26.81 -35.54 -45.30
C LEU A 17 -26.35 -34.14 -45.76
N ALA A 18 -26.02 -33.27 -44.79
CA ALA A 18 -25.57 -31.92 -45.08
C ALA A 18 -24.69 -31.39 -43.92
N GLY A 19 -23.99 -30.29 -44.13
CA GLY A 19 -23.28 -29.61 -43.07
C GLY A 19 -22.34 -28.51 -43.56
N SER A 20 -22.16 -27.53 -42.74
CA SER A 20 -21.31 -26.37 -43.00
C SER A 20 -19.82 -26.61 -42.66
N ILE A 21 -19.52 -27.63 -41.87
CA ILE A 21 -18.16 -28.03 -41.47
C ILE A 21 -17.76 -29.37 -42.08
N TYR A 22 -16.53 -29.49 -42.60
CA TYR A 22 -16.04 -30.69 -43.27
C TYR A 22 -14.78 -31.30 -42.63
N ASN A 23 -14.14 -30.62 -41.72
CA ASN A 23 -12.76 -30.95 -41.19
C ASN A 23 -12.80 -31.49 -39.78
N LEU A 24 -13.87 -32.13 -39.34
CA LEU A 24 -13.86 -32.82 -38.04
C LEU A 24 -12.90 -34.02 -38.10
N SER A 25 -12.21 -34.28 -36.96
CA SER A 25 -11.37 -35.47 -36.84
C SER A 25 -12.23 -36.76 -37.03
N PRO A 26 -11.62 -37.87 -37.41
CA PRO A 26 -12.35 -39.16 -37.50
C PRO A 26 -13.05 -39.53 -36.17
N LYS A 27 -12.39 -39.22 -35.01
CA LYS A 27 -12.97 -39.47 -33.67
C LYS A 27 -14.21 -38.61 -33.43
N ASP A 28 -14.12 -37.32 -33.70
CA ASP A 28 -15.22 -36.38 -33.49
C ASP A 28 -16.38 -36.65 -34.48
N SER A 29 -16.07 -36.97 -35.73
CA SER A 29 -17.06 -37.35 -36.74
C SER A 29 -17.82 -38.62 -36.33
N ALA A 30 -17.13 -39.63 -35.84
CA ALA A 30 -17.74 -40.87 -35.33
C ALA A 30 -18.64 -40.60 -34.13
N ARG A 31 -18.17 -39.72 -33.18
CA ARG A 31 -18.95 -39.32 -32.00
C ARG A 31 -20.24 -38.60 -32.41
N VAL A 32 -20.16 -37.63 -33.33
CA VAL A 32 -21.36 -36.92 -33.85
C VAL A 32 -22.31 -37.89 -34.53
N SER A 33 -21.82 -38.78 -35.37
CA SER A 33 -22.65 -39.77 -36.07
C SER A 33 -23.37 -40.70 -35.08
N MET A 34 -22.65 -41.21 -34.09
CA MET A 34 -23.20 -42.08 -33.03
C MET A 34 -24.29 -41.34 -32.21
N MET A 35 -24.01 -40.06 -31.82
CA MET A 35 -24.92 -39.27 -31.03
C MET A 35 -26.07 -38.70 -31.80
N SER A 36 -26.02 -38.72 -33.13
CA SER A 36 -27.10 -38.30 -34.00
C SER A 36 -28.13 -39.41 -34.27
N ASP A 37 -27.81 -40.67 -33.99
CA ASP A 37 -28.72 -41.77 -34.14
C ASP A 37 -29.73 -41.89 -32.98
N TRP A 38 -30.70 -42.70 -33.15
CA TRP A 38 -31.83 -42.85 -32.23
C TRP A 38 -31.44 -43.55 -30.93
N SER A 39 -32.07 -43.14 -29.84
CA SER A 39 -31.85 -43.75 -28.53
C SER A 39 -33.08 -44.58 -28.09
N GLY A 40 -33.34 -45.74 -28.68
CA GLY A 40 -34.34 -46.67 -28.20
C GLY A 40 -35.36 -47.21 -29.23
N TYR A 41 -36.44 -47.83 -28.77
CA TYR A 41 -37.42 -48.52 -29.61
C TYR A 41 -38.58 -47.64 -30.04
N LYS A 42 -39.09 -47.90 -31.21
CA LYS A 42 -40.06 -47.16 -32.01
C LYS A 42 -41.41 -46.91 -31.33
N ASP A 43 -41.93 -47.85 -30.60
CA ASP A 43 -43.39 -47.89 -30.27
C ASP A 43 -43.78 -47.06 -29.04
N ALA A 44 -42.80 -46.52 -28.35
CA ALA A 44 -43.00 -45.80 -27.10
C ALA A 44 -43.00 -44.24 -27.25
N MET A 45 -42.77 -43.71 -28.47
CA MET A 45 -42.69 -42.28 -28.69
C MET A 45 -43.84 -41.75 -29.53
N GLY A 46 -44.40 -40.63 -29.10
CA GLY A 46 -45.35 -39.85 -29.90
C GLY A 46 -44.72 -39.34 -31.18
N LYS A 47 -45.55 -39.13 -32.23
CA LYS A 47 -45.11 -38.68 -33.57
C LYS A 47 -44.37 -37.36 -33.58
N ASP A 48 -44.58 -36.53 -32.57
CA ASP A 48 -44.01 -35.21 -32.46
C ASP A 48 -42.83 -35.14 -31.44
N HIS A 49 -42.38 -36.29 -30.97
CA HIS A 49 -41.30 -36.33 -29.98
C HIS A 49 -39.97 -35.84 -30.56
N SER A 50 -39.33 -34.94 -29.81
CA SER A 50 -37.98 -34.48 -30.08
C SER A 50 -37.20 -34.30 -28.79
N TYR A 51 -35.91 -34.45 -28.85
CA TYR A 51 -35.03 -34.23 -27.70
C TYR A 51 -33.71 -33.59 -28.09
N ILE A 52 -33.03 -32.93 -27.12
CA ILE A 52 -31.71 -32.37 -27.27
C ILE A 52 -30.69 -33.29 -26.60
N THR A 53 -29.53 -33.48 -27.26
CA THR A 53 -28.34 -34.12 -26.67
C THR A 53 -27.18 -33.14 -26.80
N THR A 54 -26.40 -32.99 -25.71
CA THR A 54 -25.24 -32.07 -25.71
C THR A 54 -24.00 -32.81 -25.28
N TYR A 55 -22.85 -32.46 -25.88
CA TYR A 55 -21.56 -33.09 -25.59
C TYR A 55 -20.40 -32.28 -26.19
N TYR A 56 -19.19 -32.55 -25.70
CA TYR A 56 -17.97 -31.92 -26.17
C TYR A 56 -17.21 -32.78 -27.16
N LEU A 57 -16.60 -32.18 -28.17
CA LEU A 57 -15.71 -32.80 -29.15
C LEU A 57 -14.26 -32.42 -28.79
N GLU A 58 -13.49 -33.41 -28.34
CA GLU A 58 -12.17 -33.18 -27.75
C GLU A 58 -11.14 -32.69 -28.77
N ASP A 59 -11.12 -33.26 -29.97
CA ASP A 59 -10.09 -32.95 -30.96
C ASP A 59 -10.33 -31.58 -31.63
N SER A 60 -11.60 -31.20 -31.85
CA SER A 60 -11.97 -29.99 -32.58
C SER A 60 -12.35 -28.81 -31.68
N GLY A 61 -12.56 -29.03 -30.39
CA GLY A 61 -12.92 -27.98 -29.42
C GLY A 61 -14.35 -27.49 -29.50
N TYR A 62 -15.21 -28.14 -30.27
CA TYR A 62 -16.62 -27.77 -30.39
C TYR A 62 -17.47 -28.38 -29.26
N TYR A 63 -18.40 -27.58 -28.77
CA TYR A 63 -19.52 -28.05 -27.98
C TYR A 63 -20.71 -28.24 -28.87
N VAL A 64 -21.27 -29.47 -28.89
CA VAL A 64 -22.36 -29.85 -29.76
C VAL A 64 -23.67 -29.77 -28.99
N ILE A 65 -24.69 -29.18 -29.62
CA ILE A 65 -26.06 -29.22 -29.17
C ILE A 65 -26.87 -29.78 -30.34
N ALA A 66 -27.30 -31.02 -30.20
CA ALA A 66 -27.97 -31.75 -31.26
C ALA A 66 -29.43 -31.95 -30.91
N LYS A 67 -30.36 -31.60 -31.81
CA LYS A 67 -31.78 -31.89 -31.68
C LYS A 67 -32.19 -32.98 -32.64
N SER A 68 -32.79 -34.02 -32.06
CA SER A 68 -33.29 -35.20 -32.81
C SER A 68 -34.82 -35.21 -32.84
N TRP A 69 -35.39 -35.48 -34.02
CA TRP A 69 -36.83 -35.65 -34.24
C TRP A 69 -37.09 -37.02 -34.83
N TYR A 70 -38.20 -37.62 -34.46
CA TYR A 70 -38.69 -38.81 -35.13
C TYR A 70 -39.05 -38.52 -36.60
N ALA A 71 -38.50 -39.32 -37.53
CA ALA A 71 -38.67 -39.18 -38.95
C ALA A 71 -39.74 -40.16 -39.45
N GLN A 72 -41.01 -39.91 -39.09
CA GLN A 72 -42.15 -40.79 -39.42
C GLN A 72 -42.41 -40.91 -40.93
N GLU A 73 -41.95 -39.95 -41.70
CA GLU A 73 -42.04 -39.89 -43.18
C GLU A 73 -41.08 -40.81 -43.90
N MET A 74 -40.14 -41.44 -43.17
CA MET A 74 -39.18 -42.38 -43.73
C MET A 74 -39.78 -43.78 -43.84
N GLU A 75 -39.38 -44.52 -44.86
CA GLU A 75 -39.86 -45.88 -45.14
C GLU A 75 -39.50 -46.88 -44.05
N ARG A 76 -38.31 -46.68 -43.44
CA ARG A 76 -37.83 -47.52 -42.36
C ARG A 76 -38.29 -46.98 -41.01
N PRO A 77 -38.94 -47.80 -40.19
CA PRO A 77 -39.32 -47.42 -38.83
C PRO A 77 -38.07 -47.15 -37.95
N GLY A 78 -38.17 -46.12 -37.08
CA GLY A 78 -37.11 -45.76 -36.15
C GLY A 78 -36.07 -44.78 -36.71
N CYS A 79 -36.26 -44.29 -37.94
CA CYS A 79 -35.42 -43.23 -38.49
C CYS A 79 -35.59 -41.90 -37.74
N VAL A 80 -34.55 -41.15 -37.67
CA VAL A 80 -34.51 -39.81 -37.06
C VAL A 80 -33.86 -38.79 -37.98
N TRP A 81 -34.26 -37.56 -37.82
CA TRP A 81 -33.53 -36.39 -38.25
C TRP A 81 -32.75 -35.85 -37.06
N THR A 82 -31.47 -35.51 -37.20
CA THR A 82 -30.69 -34.83 -36.17
C THR A 82 -29.96 -33.65 -36.75
N GLN A 83 -30.32 -32.45 -36.35
CA GLN A 83 -29.55 -31.24 -36.60
C GLN A 83 -28.63 -31.01 -35.41
N SER A 84 -27.34 -30.94 -35.67
CA SER A 84 -26.31 -30.63 -34.66
C SER A 84 -25.79 -29.23 -34.90
N LEU A 85 -25.83 -28.38 -33.86
CA LEU A 85 -25.20 -27.06 -33.79
C LEU A 85 -23.89 -27.21 -33.07
N LEU A 86 -22.78 -26.79 -33.72
CA LEU A 86 -21.44 -26.91 -33.21
C LEU A 86 -20.90 -25.51 -32.91
N ILE A 87 -20.57 -25.25 -31.64
CA ILE A 87 -20.11 -23.97 -31.15
C ILE A 87 -18.69 -24.16 -30.61
N LEU A 88 -17.73 -23.40 -31.11
CA LEU A 88 -16.40 -23.43 -30.58
C LEU A 88 -16.42 -22.83 -29.17
N LEU A 89 -15.96 -23.60 -28.15
CA LEU A 89 -16.05 -23.18 -26.75
C LEU A 89 -15.30 -21.85 -26.49
N SER A 90 -14.19 -21.62 -27.18
CA SER A 90 -13.44 -20.37 -27.09
C SER A 90 -14.20 -19.13 -27.56
N ASP A 91 -15.21 -19.33 -28.41
CA ASP A 91 -15.94 -18.24 -29.07
C ASP A 91 -17.25 -17.88 -28.31
N ILE A 92 -17.57 -18.61 -27.24
CA ILE A 92 -18.77 -18.36 -26.43
C ILE A 92 -18.55 -17.13 -25.56
N PRO A 93 -19.20 -15.99 -25.83
CA PRO A 93 -19.09 -14.84 -24.97
C PRO A 93 -19.75 -15.08 -23.61
N PRO A 94 -19.29 -14.43 -22.53
CA PRO A 94 -19.87 -14.58 -21.19
C PRO A 94 -21.35 -14.32 -21.12
N THR A 95 -21.85 -13.43 -21.98
CA THR A 95 -23.27 -13.02 -22.07
C THR A 95 -24.12 -13.94 -22.92
N PHE A 96 -23.54 -14.95 -23.56
CA PHE A 96 -24.28 -15.85 -24.46
C PHE A 96 -25.30 -16.68 -23.69
N ASP A 97 -26.53 -16.77 -24.24
CA ASP A 97 -27.63 -17.56 -23.66
C ASP A 97 -27.90 -18.80 -24.50
N PHE A 98 -27.57 -19.97 -23.99
CA PHE A 98 -27.79 -21.26 -24.67
C PHE A 98 -29.28 -21.51 -25.00
N ARG A 99 -30.20 -20.95 -24.24
CA ARG A 99 -31.67 -21.11 -24.51
C ARG A 99 -32.08 -20.46 -25.80
N LYS A 100 -31.34 -19.47 -26.31
CA LYS A 100 -31.57 -18.82 -27.61
C LYS A 100 -31.24 -19.71 -28.80
N LEU A 101 -30.63 -20.86 -28.57
CA LEU A 101 -30.41 -21.85 -29.63
C LEU A 101 -31.66 -22.62 -29.97
N GLN A 102 -32.66 -22.68 -29.07
CA GLN A 102 -33.87 -23.44 -29.27
C GLN A 102 -34.62 -23.08 -30.60
N PRO A 103 -34.86 -21.82 -30.97
CA PRO A 103 -35.51 -21.44 -32.20
C PRO A 103 -34.65 -21.64 -33.45
N LEU A 104 -33.37 -21.92 -33.34
CA LEU A 104 -32.49 -22.17 -34.49
C LEU A 104 -32.59 -23.61 -35.03
N PHE A 105 -33.22 -24.50 -34.28
CA PHE A 105 -33.46 -25.86 -34.71
C PHE A 105 -34.69 -25.94 -35.63
N GLU A 106 -34.47 -26.32 -36.88
CA GLU A 106 -35.50 -26.53 -37.87
C GLU A 106 -35.58 -28.01 -38.20
N ARG A 107 -36.82 -28.60 -38.14
CA ARG A 107 -37.04 -29.99 -38.52
C ARG A 107 -36.88 -30.12 -40.04
N PRO A 108 -35.96 -31.00 -40.54
CA PRO A 108 -35.70 -31.15 -41.96
C PRO A 108 -36.93 -31.67 -42.71
N LYS A 109 -37.00 -31.34 -43.99
CA LYS A 109 -37.90 -31.97 -44.95
C LYS A 109 -37.05 -32.83 -45.89
N ARG A 110 -37.59 -33.99 -46.28
CA ARG A 110 -36.91 -34.92 -47.15
C ARG A 110 -36.51 -34.25 -48.47
N GLY A 111 -35.22 -34.27 -48.80
CA GLY A 111 -34.66 -33.67 -50.01
C GLY A 111 -34.34 -32.18 -49.94
N GLU A 112 -34.70 -31.45 -48.87
CA GLU A 112 -34.46 -30.03 -48.69
C GLU A 112 -33.36 -29.78 -47.64
N TYR A 113 -32.08 -30.05 -48.00
CA TYR A 113 -30.95 -29.98 -47.02
C TYR A 113 -30.04 -28.78 -47.20
N GLY A 114 -30.30 -27.91 -48.18
CA GLY A 114 -29.41 -26.81 -48.58
C GLY A 114 -29.12 -25.77 -47.49
N THR A 115 -30.09 -25.53 -46.60
CA THR A 115 -29.95 -24.57 -45.48
C THR A 115 -28.90 -25.01 -44.46
N TYR A 116 -28.70 -26.32 -44.30
CA TYR A 116 -27.73 -26.86 -43.31
C TYR A 116 -26.28 -26.85 -43.81
N ASN A 117 -26.04 -26.49 -45.09
CA ASN A 117 -24.70 -26.36 -45.65
C ASN A 117 -24.04 -24.99 -45.34
N LYS A 118 -24.74 -24.13 -44.65
CA LYS A 118 -24.23 -22.79 -44.26
C LYS A 118 -24.18 -22.68 -42.76
N PRO A 119 -23.16 -22.02 -42.18
CA PRO A 119 -23.16 -21.71 -40.77
C PRO A 119 -24.29 -20.72 -40.43
N ILE A 120 -24.69 -20.72 -39.18
CA ILE A 120 -25.62 -19.74 -38.62
C ILE A 120 -24.78 -18.64 -37.97
N GLU A 121 -25.06 -17.39 -38.32
CA GLU A 121 -24.44 -16.25 -37.67
C GLU A 121 -25.42 -15.67 -36.64
N ILE A 122 -24.96 -15.52 -35.42
CA ILE A 122 -25.74 -14.87 -34.33
C ILE A 122 -25.06 -13.53 -34.00
N GLU A 123 -25.83 -12.46 -34.08
CA GLU A 123 -25.38 -11.13 -33.64
C GLU A 123 -25.33 -11.06 -32.12
N ASP A 124 -24.22 -10.47 -31.63
CA ASP A 124 -23.97 -10.28 -30.20
C ASP A 124 -24.71 -9.01 -29.75
N GLY A 125 -25.87 -9.11 -29.22
CA GLY A 125 -26.57 -7.90 -28.76
C GLY A 125 -28.02 -8.08 -28.26
N ASP A 126 -28.63 -9.21 -28.51
CA ASP A 126 -29.96 -9.47 -27.99
C ASP A 126 -29.93 -9.83 -26.51
N LYS A 127 -30.26 -8.83 -25.67
CA LYS A 127 -30.34 -8.97 -24.20
C LYS A 127 -31.76 -9.45 -23.75
N SER A 128 -32.58 -9.97 -24.64
CA SER A 128 -33.90 -10.46 -24.28
C SER A 128 -33.81 -11.58 -23.24
N ILE A 129 -34.64 -11.49 -22.21
CA ILE A 129 -34.74 -12.52 -21.16
C ILE A 129 -35.54 -13.67 -21.72
N VAL A 130 -34.97 -14.86 -21.77
CA VAL A 130 -35.69 -16.08 -22.12
C VAL A 130 -36.45 -16.57 -20.90
N LYS A 131 -37.78 -16.44 -20.98
CA LYS A 131 -38.68 -16.88 -19.90
C LYS A 131 -38.93 -18.38 -19.97
N TRP A 132 -39.17 -19.00 -18.83
CA TRP A 132 -39.63 -20.37 -18.75
C TRP A 132 -41.02 -20.51 -19.38
N GLU A 133 -41.14 -21.49 -20.24
CA GLU A 133 -42.43 -21.92 -20.76
C GLU A 133 -42.95 -23.06 -19.89
N GLY A 134 -44.16 -22.91 -19.34
CA GLY A 134 -44.75 -23.88 -18.46
C GLY A 134 -44.33 -23.77 -16.97
N LYS A 135 -44.40 -24.87 -16.25
CA LYS A 135 -44.10 -24.96 -14.81
C LYS A 135 -42.60 -24.78 -14.57
N LYS A 136 -42.23 -23.88 -13.68
CA LYS A 136 -40.84 -23.70 -13.28
C LYS A 136 -40.31 -24.91 -12.53
N PRO A 137 -39.01 -25.28 -12.69
CA PRO A 137 -38.41 -26.32 -11.91
C PRO A 137 -38.36 -25.94 -10.42
N ASP A 138 -38.40 -26.96 -9.55
CA ASP A 138 -38.25 -26.76 -8.15
C ASP A 138 -36.78 -26.41 -7.80
N ARG A 139 -36.63 -25.55 -6.82
CA ARG A 139 -35.30 -25.04 -6.39
C ARG A 139 -34.38 -26.15 -5.89
N VAL A 140 -34.92 -27.08 -5.06
CA VAL A 140 -34.14 -28.18 -4.49
C VAL A 140 -33.65 -29.13 -5.55
N SER A 141 -34.52 -29.45 -6.52
CA SER A 141 -34.17 -30.26 -7.70
C SER A 141 -33.06 -29.62 -8.53
N LEU A 142 -33.10 -28.30 -8.74
CA LEU A 142 -32.01 -27.56 -9.42
C LEU A 142 -30.69 -27.62 -8.66
N MET A 143 -30.72 -27.40 -7.35
CA MET A 143 -29.54 -27.50 -6.51
C MET A 143 -28.90 -28.87 -6.57
N PHE A 144 -29.74 -29.92 -6.51
CA PHE A 144 -29.27 -31.29 -6.65
C PHE A 144 -28.61 -31.56 -7.99
N ILE A 145 -29.26 -31.24 -9.06
CA ILE A 145 -28.75 -31.48 -10.40
C ILE A 145 -27.43 -30.74 -10.61
N LEU A 146 -27.35 -29.48 -10.18
CA LEU A 146 -26.12 -28.72 -10.24
C LEU A 146 -25.00 -29.38 -9.41
N SER A 147 -25.32 -29.81 -8.19
CA SER A 147 -24.30 -30.46 -7.33
C SER A 147 -23.77 -31.76 -7.96
N THR A 148 -24.66 -32.58 -8.55
CA THR A 148 -24.28 -33.84 -9.19
C THR A 148 -23.51 -33.62 -10.49
N VAL A 149 -23.90 -32.65 -11.30
CA VAL A 149 -23.18 -32.28 -12.53
C VAL A 149 -21.79 -31.70 -12.21
N LEU A 150 -21.67 -30.96 -11.12
CA LEU A 150 -20.41 -30.38 -10.68
C LEU A 150 -19.46 -31.40 -10.08
N ALA A 151 -19.96 -32.25 -9.20
CA ALA A 151 -19.14 -33.29 -8.55
C ALA A 151 -18.50 -34.25 -9.58
N GLY A 152 -19.24 -34.55 -10.67
CA GLY A 152 -18.71 -35.35 -11.76
C GLY A 152 -18.34 -36.81 -11.38
N GLU A 153 -18.74 -37.25 -10.17
CA GLU A 153 -18.36 -38.52 -9.60
C GLU A 153 -19.16 -39.67 -10.20
N GLU A 154 -20.43 -39.42 -10.53
CA GLU A 154 -21.31 -40.44 -11.12
C GLU A 154 -22.22 -39.81 -12.21
N ASN A 155 -22.18 -40.40 -13.38
CA ASN A 155 -23.11 -40.11 -14.45
C ASN A 155 -24.47 -40.78 -14.17
N PHE A 156 -25.57 -40.08 -14.37
CA PHE A 156 -26.87 -40.57 -13.95
C PHE A 156 -27.99 -40.32 -14.96
N TYR A 157 -29.05 -41.10 -14.84
CA TYR A 157 -30.27 -40.81 -15.61
C TYR A 157 -31.49 -40.77 -14.69
N ILE A 158 -32.44 -39.93 -15.12
CA ILE A 158 -33.67 -39.70 -14.41
C ILE A 158 -34.82 -40.22 -15.27
N LYS A 159 -35.59 -41.18 -14.72
CA LYS A 159 -36.77 -41.68 -15.38
C LYS A 159 -37.93 -40.73 -15.19
N VAL A 160 -38.51 -40.25 -16.27
CA VAL A 160 -39.53 -39.20 -16.25
C VAL A 160 -40.64 -39.51 -17.27
N GLU A 161 -41.79 -38.95 -17.04
CA GLU A 161 -42.81 -38.83 -18.09
C GLU A 161 -42.40 -37.64 -18.96
N LEU A 162 -42.17 -37.89 -20.26
CA LEU A 162 -41.53 -36.93 -21.13
C LEU A 162 -42.45 -35.80 -21.54
N ASP A 163 -42.22 -34.60 -20.99
CA ASP A 163 -42.53 -33.34 -21.64
C ASP A 163 -41.29 -32.86 -22.39
N SER A 164 -41.21 -33.14 -23.68
CA SER A 164 -39.98 -32.97 -24.45
C SER A 164 -39.51 -31.52 -24.49
N TRP A 165 -40.40 -30.55 -24.55
CA TRP A 165 -40.04 -29.14 -24.60
C TRP A 165 -39.48 -28.63 -23.28
N TRP A 166 -40.13 -28.98 -22.17
CA TRP A 166 -39.69 -28.56 -20.84
C TRP A 166 -38.30 -29.07 -20.50
N TYR A 167 -37.99 -30.36 -20.78
CA TYR A 167 -36.68 -30.93 -20.52
C TYR A 167 -35.59 -30.38 -21.44
N GLN A 168 -35.92 -29.99 -22.69
CA GLN A 168 -34.98 -29.31 -23.56
C GLN A 168 -34.59 -27.94 -23.00
N GLN A 169 -35.56 -27.14 -22.58
CA GLN A 169 -35.34 -25.84 -21.95
C GLN A 169 -34.55 -26.01 -20.64
N PHE A 170 -34.83 -27.04 -19.86
CA PHE A 170 -34.12 -27.37 -18.63
C PHE A 170 -32.63 -27.65 -18.89
N CYS A 171 -32.29 -28.54 -19.82
CA CYS A 171 -30.90 -28.84 -20.17
C CYS A 171 -30.12 -27.58 -20.61
N LEU A 172 -30.73 -26.78 -21.52
CA LEU A 172 -30.10 -25.54 -21.97
C LEU A 172 -29.91 -24.52 -20.83
N THR A 173 -30.84 -24.52 -19.87
CA THR A 173 -30.72 -23.65 -18.69
C THR A 173 -29.58 -24.14 -17.76
N VAL A 174 -29.43 -25.42 -17.56
CA VAL A 174 -28.28 -25.97 -16.80
C VAL A 174 -26.96 -25.55 -17.45
N LEU A 175 -26.82 -25.75 -18.77
CA LEU A 175 -25.61 -25.32 -19.51
C LEU A 175 -25.33 -23.83 -19.36
N GLN A 176 -26.41 -23.02 -19.30
CA GLN A 176 -26.29 -21.56 -19.17
C GLN A 176 -25.49 -21.13 -17.91
N PHE A 177 -25.62 -21.87 -16.83
CA PHE A 177 -25.02 -21.52 -15.54
C PHE A 177 -23.73 -22.28 -15.24
N LEU A 178 -23.21 -23.06 -16.19
CA LEU A 178 -21.91 -23.74 -16.04
C LEU A 178 -20.77 -22.90 -16.61
N PRO A 179 -19.58 -22.92 -15.96
CA PRO A 179 -18.36 -22.39 -16.52
C PRO A 179 -17.96 -23.11 -17.81
N ILE A 180 -17.29 -22.42 -18.71
CA ILE A 180 -16.86 -22.99 -20.00
C ILE A 180 -15.98 -24.24 -19.81
N GLU A 181 -15.07 -24.21 -18.84
CA GLU A 181 -14.17 -25.34 -18.57
C GLU A 181 -14.93 -26.58 -18.08
N ILE A 182 -16.01 -26.41 -17.33
CA ILE A 182 -16.87 -27.51 -16.89
C ILE A 182 -17.68 -28.08 -18.06
N LEU A 183 -18.07 -27.26 -19.03
CA LEU A 183 -18.78 -27.73 -20.23
C LEU A 183 -18.01 -28.81 -20.99
N ARG A 184 -16.68 -28.80 -20.96
CA ARG A 184 -15.83 -29.83 -21.62
C ARG A 184 -16.09 -31.24 -21.12
N ARG A 185 -16.56 -31.39 -19.90
CA ARG A 185 -16.84 -32.70 -19.28
C ARG A 185 -18.35 -33.00 -19.15
N VAL A 186 -19.19 -32.06 -19.48
CA VAL A 186 -20.63 -32.18 -19.29
C VAL A 186 -21.34 -32.59 -20.58
N SER A 187 -22.08 -33.66 -20.50
CA SER A 187 -22.96 -34.14 -21.55
C SER A 187 -24.38 -34.36 -21.01
N LEU A 188 -25.38 -33.81 -21.69
CA LEU A 188 -26.78 -33.86 -21.25
C LEU A 188 -27.67 -34.44 -22.32
N SER A 189 -28.78 -35.07 -21.92
CA SER A 189 -29.90 -35.42 -22.83
C SER A 189 -31.24 -35.07 -22.21
N SER A 190 -32.05 -34.38 -22.95
CA SER A 190 -33.42 -33.96 -22.53
C SER A 190 -34.47 -35.05 -22.68
N GLY A 191 -34.15 -36.17 -23.30
CA GLY A 191 -35.07 -37.24 -23.51
C GLY A 191 -34.48 -38.36 -24.34
N GLY A 192 -34.79 -39.53 -23.99
CA GLY A 192 -34.37 -40.74 -24.71
C GLY A 192 -35.23 -41.88 -24.24
N MET A 193 -35.25 -42.99 -24.98
CA MET A 193 -35.98 -44.20 -24.59
C MET A 193 -35.13 -45.10 -23.72
N GLN A 194 -33.81 -44.98 -23.86
CA GLN A 194 -32.82 -45.68 -23.09
C GLN A 194 -31.66 -44.76 -22.73
N PRO A 195 -30.93 -45.03 -21.62
CA PRO A 195 -29.75 -44.28 -21.28
C PRO A 195 -28.70 -44.37 -22.38
N ARG A 196 -28.19 -43.18 -22.79
CA ARG A 196 -27.13 -43.06 -23.79
C ARG A 196 -25.76 -43.06 -23.15
N LYS A 197 -24.78 -43.49 -23.93
CA LYS A 197 -23.35 -43.52 -23.52
C LYS A 197 -22.48 -42.82 -24.55
N ILE A 198 -21.39 -42.24 -24.09
CA ILE A 198 -20.24 -41.79 -24.88
C ILE A 198 -19.04 -42.56 -24.34
N ASP A 199 -18.27 -43.27 -25.23
CA ASP A 199 -17.10 -44.03 -24.86
C ASP A 199 -17.34 -44.93 -23.64
N GLU A 200 -18.45 -45.74 -23.70
CA GLU A 200 -18.92 -46.66 -22.64
C GLU A 200 -19.44 -45.99 -21.35
N ASN A 201 -19.30 -44.67 -21.17
CA ASN A 201 -19.77 -43.96 -19.99
C ASN A 201 -21.17 -43.36 -20.29
N LEU A 202 -22.07 -43.40 -19.28
CA LEU A 202 -23.32 -42.69 -19.35
C LEU A 202 -23.07 -41.18 -19.57
N LEU A 203 -24.03 -40.51 -20.20
CA LEU A 203 -24.01 -39.02 -20.22
C LEU A 203 -24.06 -38.51 -18.79
N THR A 204 -23.46 -37.33 -18.56
CA THR A 204 -23.40 -36.71 -17.22
C THR A 204 -24.75 -36.63 -16.56
N MET A 205 -25.78 -36.22 -17.32
CA MET A 205 -27.16 -36.22 -16.87
C MET A 205 -28.10 -36.46 -18.05
N GLN A 206 -29.10 -37.31 -17.88
CA GLN A 206 -30.09 -37.53 -18.94
C GLN A 206 -31.47 -37.86 -18.38
N PHE A 207 -32.49 -37.40 -19.10
CA PHE A 207 -33.87 -37.78 -18.88
C PHE A 207 -34.22 -38.94 -19.80
N VAL A 208 -34.88 -39.98 -19.25
CA VAL A 208 -35.24 -41.20 -19.97
C VAL A 208 -36.71 -41.48 -19.75
N ASN A 209 -37.40 -41.75 -20.84
CA ASN A 209 -38.82 -42.11 -20.76
C ASN A 209 -39.01 -43.40 -20.02
N ASN A 210 -39.91 -43.42 -19.04
CA ASN A 210 -40.32 -44.62 -18.35
C ASN A 210 -41.77 -44.53 -17.89
N SER A 211 -42.52 -45.59 -18.14
CA SER A 211 -43.87 -45.75 -17.61
C SER A 211 -43.94 -45.86 -16.08
N GLU A 212 -42.83 -46.20 -15.43
CA GLU A 212 -42.67 -46.18 -13.97
C GLU A 212 -41.96 -44.90 -13.56
N SER A 213 -42.70 -43.81 -13.42
CA SER A 213 -42.12 -42.54 -12.99
C SER A 213 -41.58 -42.62 -11.57
N ILE A 214 -40.28 -42.42 -11.42
CA ILE A 214 -39.67 -42.12 -10.10
C ILE A 214 -39.81 -40.65 -9.88
N SER A 215 -40.53 -40.27 -8.82
CA SER A 215 -40.61 -38.88 -8.39
C SER A 215 -39.23 -38.36 -8.01
N LEU A 216 -38.75 -37.32 -8.70
CA LEU A 216 -37.56 -36.54 -8.37
C LEU A 216 -37.64 -35.83 -6.99
N LEU A 217 -38.77 -35.99 -6.29
CA LEU A 217 -39.21 -35.04 -5.28
C LEU A 217 -38.73 -35.33 -3.86
N SER A 218 -37.96 -36.38 -3.58
CA SER A 218 -37.38 -36.59 -2.25
C SER A 218 -36.16 -37.50 -2.30
N PRO A 219 -35.04 -37.00 -2.78
CA PRO A 219 -33.81 -37.77 -2.69
C PRO A 219 -33.28 -37.78 -1.25
N PRO A 220 -32.69 -38.93 -0.78
CA PRO A 220 -32.18 -39.07 0.60
C PRO A 220 -31.10 -38.06 1.00
N TRP A 221 -30.55 -37.34 0.07
CA TRP A 221 -29.50 -36.33 0.25
C TRP A 221 -30.01 -34.88 0.23
N ALA A 222 -31.32 -34.65 0.02
CA ALA A 222 -31.90 -33.31 0.18
C ALA A 222 -31.69 -32.74 1.58
N GLU A 223 -31.74 -33.60 2.61
CA GLU A 223 -31.42 -33.23 4.01
C GLU A 223 -29.94 -32.85 4.19
N LYS A 224 -29.01 -33.55 3.53
CA LYS A 224 -27.56 -33.20 3.59
C LYS A 224 -27.23 -31.89 2.88
N LEU A 225 -28.02 -31.50 1.91
CA LEU A 225 -27.86 -30.21 1.22
C LEU A 225 -28.24 -29.02 2.12
N GLU A 226 -29.10 -29.16 3.11
CA GLU A 226 -29.53 -28.05 3.98
C GLU A 226 -28.48 -27.65 5.03
N GLU A 227 -27.54 -28.52 5.38
CA GLU A 227 -26.61 -28.30 6.48
C GLU A 227 -25.22 -27.73 6.10
N SER A 228 -24.88 -27.57 4.81
CA SER A 228 -23.56 -27.13 4.40
C SER A 228 -23.53 -25.71 3.79
N ASN A 229 -22.41 -24.98 4.01
CA ASN A 229 -22.11 -23.71 3.31
C ASN A 229 -22.13 -23.84 1.77
N PHE A 230 -21.99 -25.04 1.24
CA PHE A 230 -22.16 -25.45 -0.13
C PHE A 230 -23.52 -25.01 -0.69
N ASN A 231 -24.55 -25.00 0.13
CA ASN A 231 -25.91 -24.67 -0.27
C ASN A 231 -26.15 -23.21 -0.60
N ASN A 232 -25.40 -22.30 -0.04
CA ASN A 232 -25.64 -20.87 -0.27
C ASN A 232 -25.32 -20.47 -1.72
N GLY A 233 -24.19 -20.94 -2.26
CA GLY A 233 -23.81 -20.66 -3.65
C GLY A 233 -24.76 -21.31 -4.65
N LEU A 234 -25.06 -22.62 -4.50
CA LEU A 234 -25.99 -23.32 -5.38
C LEU A 234 -27.41 -22.78 -5.29
N ASN A 235 -27.85 -22.36 -4.11
CA ASN A 235 -29.16 -21.75 -3.94
C ASN A 235 -29.32 -20.42 -4.73
N ILE A 236 -28.23 -19.61 -4.77
CA ILE A 236 -28.21 -18.36 -5.55
C ILE A 236 -28.36 -18.66 -7.04
N VAL A 237 -27.61 -19.63 -7.55
CA VAL A 237 -27.70 -20.07 -8.94
C VAL A 237 -29.08 -20.63 -9.25
N ALA A 238 -29.62 -21.54 -8.41
CA ALA A 238 -30.95 -22.09 -8.59
C ALA A 238 -32.04 -21.02 -8.65
N ARG A 239 -32.00 -20.00 -7.79
CA ARG A 239 -32.90 -18.86 -7.84
C ARG A 239 -32.74 -18.06 -9.14
N ALA A 240 -31.53 -17.83 -9.61
CA ALA A 240 -31.27 -17.13 -10.87
C ALA A 240 -31.79 -17.94 -12.08
N MET A 241 -31.58 -19.26 -12.07
CA MET A 241 -32.16 -20.16 -13.10
C MET A 241 -33.67 -20.06 -13.14
N MET A 242 -34.33 -20.08 -11.99
CA MET A 242 -35.80 -19.94 -11.91
C MET A 242 -36.30 -18.55 -12.37
N ALA A 243 -35.49 -17.51 -12.13
CA ALA A 243 -35.82 -16.14 -12.56
C ALA A 243 -35.61 -15.93 -14.07
N GLY A 244 -34.80 -16.76 -14.72
CA GLY A 244 -34.51 -16.66 -16.16
C GLY A 244 -33.52 -15.54 -16.52
N GLY A 245 -32.91 -14.90 -15.54
CA GLY A 245 -31.92 -13.83 -15.76
C GLY A 245 -30.56 -14.35 -16.21
N ASN A 246 -29.83 -13.53 -16.98
CA ASN A 246 -28.49 -13.88 -17.51
C ASN A 246 -27.32 -13.26 -16.73
N ASP A 247 -27.61 -12.34 -15.80
CA ASP A 247 -26.54 -11.59 -15.09
C ASP A 247 -25.66 -12.52 -14.27
N VAL A 248 -26.26 -13.46 -13.52
CA VAL A 248 -25.52 -14.41 -12.70
C VAL A 248 -24.68 -15.36 -13.56
N SER A 249 -25.25 -15.88 -14.64
CA SER A 249 -24.54 -16.77 -15.56
C SER A 249 -23.39 -16.07 -16.29
N ALA A 250 -23.58 -14.82 -16.68
CA ALA A 250 -22.53 -14.01 -17.27
C ALA A 250 -21.36 -13.80 -16.31
N LEU A 251 -21.63 -13.50 -15.03
CA LEU A 251 -20.60 -13.36 -14.00
C LEU A 251 -19.85 -14.69 -13.76
N ILE A 252 -20.55 -15.82 -13.68
CA ILE A 252 -19.94 -17.15 -13.56
C ILE A 252 -18.97 -17.38 -14.72
N ARG A 253 -19.36 -17.02 -15.94
CA ARG A 253 -18.52 -17.22 -17.13
C ARG A 253 -17.34 -16.26 -17.21
N ILE A 254 -17.48 -15.04 -16.72
CA ILE A 254 -16.34 -14.10 -16.60
C ILE A 254 -15.22 -14.73 -15.75
N PHE A 255 -15.58 -15.43 -14.68
CA PHE A 255 -14.62 -16.10 -13.81
C PHE A 255 -14.28 -17.55 -14.22
N SER A 256 -14.67 -17.99 -15.40
CA SER A 256 -14.54 -19.38 -15.85
C SER A 256 -13.11 -19.93 -15.75
N ASN A 257 -12.13 -19.12 -16.12
CA ASN A 257 -10.71 -19.52 -16.06
C ASN A 257 -10.23 -19.68 -14.60
N ASP A 258 -10.70 -18.82 -13.69
CA ASP A 258 -10.34 -18.90 -12.27
C ASP A 258 -11.02 -20.10 -11.60
N ILE A 259 -12.22 -20.46 -12.03
CA ILE A 259 -12.97 -21.62 -11.56
C ILE A 259 -12.30 -22.92 -12.07
N GLY A 260 -11.93 -22.95 -13.35
CA GLY A 260 -11.43 -24.14 -14.01
C GLY A 260 -12.46 -25.27 -13.96
N THR A 261 -12.03 -26.45 -13.52
CA THR A 261 -12.89 -27.62 -13.31
C THR A 261 -13.21 -27.90 -11.84
N ASP A 262 -12.88 -26.98 -10.93
CA ASP A 262 -13.01 -27.13 -9.48
C ASP A 262 -14.43 -26.71 -9.02
N ASP A 263 -15.18 -27.66 -8.48
CA ASP A 263 -16.53 -27.45 -7.97
C ASP A 263 -16.56 -26.52 -6.74
N LYS A 264 -15.55 -26.58 -5.87
CA LYS A 264 -15.46 -25.72 -4.68
C LYS A 264 -15.26 -24.26 -5.09
N LYS A 265 -14.41 -24.01 -6.08
CA LYS A 265 -14.23 -22.67 -6.65
C LYS A 265 -15.49 -22.15 -7.32
N TYR A 266 -16.20 -23.02 -8.03
CA TYR A 266 -17.50 -22.66 -8.61
C TYR A 266 -18.50 -22.21 -7.53
N ILE A 267 -18.59 -22.95 -6.44
CA ILE A 267 -19.51 -22.61 -5.34
C ILE A 267 -19.08 -21.31 -4.66
N ALA A 268 -17.78 -21.13 -4.41
CA ALA A 268 -17.25 -19.90 -3.86
C ALA A 268 -17.61 -18.68 -4.73
N ILE A 269 -17.44 -18.79 -6.05
CA ILE A 269 -17.84 -17.73 -6.99
C ILE A 269 -19.34 -17.45 -6.90
N CYS A 270 -20.16 -18.48 -6.81
CA CYS A 270 -21.60 -18.32 -6.65
C CYS A 270 -21.96 -17.60 -5.33
N GLN A 271 -21.25 -17.89 -4.24
CA GLN A 271 -21.41 -17.19 -2.96
C GLN A 271 -20.99 -15.71 -3.08
N LEU A 272 -19.85 -15.44 -3.71
CA LEU A 272 -19.37 -14.08 -3.94
C LEU A 272 -20.34 -13.26 -4.80
N ILE A 273 -20.88 -13.85 -5.87
CA ILE A 273 -21.90 -13.24 -6.72
C ILE A 273 -23.17 -12.93 -5.89
N GLY A 274 -23.56 -13.87 -5.02
CA GLY A 274 -24.71 -13.69 -4.13
C GLY A 274 -24.50 -12.54 -3.15
N ALA A 275 -23.33 -12.47 -2.52
CA ALA A 275 -22.96 -11.37 -1.65
C ALA A 275 -23.01 -10.03 -2.40
N LEU A 276 -22.48 -9.98 -3.63
CA LEU A 276 -22.54 -8.79 -4.47
C LEU A 276 -24.00 -8.36 -4.74
N TYR A 277 -24.88 -9.29 -5.07
CA TYR A 277 -26.30 -8.99 -5.28
C TYR A 277 -26.99 -8.40 -4.05
N LEU A 278 -26.71 -8.97 -2.87
CA LEU A 278 -27.25 -8.49 -1.60
C LEU A 278 -26.66 -7.12 -1.21
N GLY A 279 -25.38 -6.93 -1.43
CA GLY A 279 -24.68 -5.67 -1.15
C GLY A 279 -25.21 -4.51 -2.01
N VAL A 280 -25.39 -4.74 -3.31
CA VAL A 280 -25.95 -3.73 -4.24
C VAL A 280 -27.38 -3.33 -3.87
N ARG A 281 -28.21 -4.29 -3.43
CA ARG A 281 -29.61 -4.03 -3.03
C ARG A 281 -29.74 -3.46 -1.64
N LYS A 282 -28.68 -3.44 -0.84
CA LYS A 282 -28.70 -3.08 0.59
C LYS A 282 -29.69 -3.91 1.42
N GLU A 283 -29.96 -5.13 0.98
CA GLU A 283 -30.93 -6.04 1.61
C GLU A 283 -30.36 -6.78 2.82
N SER A 284 -29.03 -6.85 2.97
CA SER A 284 -28.36 -7.39 4.16
C SER A 284 -27.02 -6.72 4.39
N LYS A 285 -26.58 -6.70 5.67
CA LYS A 285 -25.22 -6.34 6.03
C LYS A 285 -24.33 -7.58 5.81
N VAL A 286 -23.80 -7.73 4.61
CA VAL A 286 -22.73 -8.70 4.35
C VAL A 286 -21.45 -8.12 4.96
N ASP A 287 -20.82 -8.87 5.85
CA ASP A 287 -19.51 -8.47 6.36
C ASP A 287 -18.46 -8.70 5.26
N TYR A 288 -17.70 -7.67 4.94
CA TYR A 288 -16.65 -7.80 3.94
C TYR A 288 -15.55 -8.80 4.35
N LYS A 289 -15.39 -9.05 5.65
CA LYS A 289 -14.48 -10.08 6.16
C LYS A 289 -14.88 -11.48 5.69
N ASP A 290 -16.18 -11.77 5.59
CA ASP A 290 -16.66 -13.04 5.05
C ASP A 290 -16.32 -13.17 3.57
N ILE A 291 -16.43 -12.09 2.78
CA ILE A 291 -16.02 -12.06 1.38
C ILE A 291 -14.51 -12.35 1.25
N LEU A 292 -13.69 -11.71 2.07
CA LEU A 292 -12.25 -11.97 2.09
C LEU A 292 -11.94 -13.43 2.43
N SER A 293 -12.61 -14.00 3.43
CA SER A 293 -12.42 -15.41 3.80
C SER A 293 -12.75 -16.34 2.66
N ILE A 294 -13.88 -16.14 1.96
CA ILE A 294 -14.26 -16.95 0.79
C ILE A 294 -13.19 -16.85 -0.31
N VAL A 295 -12.67 -15.65 -0.58
CA VAL A 295 -11.64 -15.46 -1.62
C VAL A 295 -10.34 -16.18 -1.24
N ILE A 296 -9.90 -16.05 0.01
CA ILE A 296 -8.64 -16.65 0.50
C ILE A 296 -8.73 -18.18 0.55
N ASP A 297 -9.82 -18.71 1.11
CA ASP A 297 -10.01 -20.16 1.29
C ASP A 297 -10.14 -20.89 -0.04
N SER A 298 -10.77 -20.23 -1.02
CA SER A 298 -11.00 -20.83 -2.34
C SER A 298 -9.84 -20.61 -3.32
N PHE A 299 -9.06 -19.54 -3.12
CA PHE A 299 -7.94 -19.16 -3.97
C PHE A 299 -6.68 -18.86 -3.13
N PRO A 300 -6.09 -19.89 -2.48
CA PRO A 300 -5.07 -19.70 -1.44
C PRO A 300 -3.70 -19.25 -1.97
N ASN A 301 -3.42 -19.37 -3.25
CA ASN A 301 -2.13 -18.99 -3.84
C ASN A 301 -2.25 -17.68 -4.63
N ILE A 302 -1.19 -16.89 -4.70
CA ILE A 302 -1.17 -15.58 -5.39
C ILE A 302 -1.65 -15.68 -6.85
N GLU A 303 -1.20 -16.69 -7.58
CA GLU A 303 -1.53 -16.89 -9.00
C GLU A 303 -2.92 -17.48 -9.22
N ASP A 304 -3.56 -17.98 -8.18
CA ASP A 304 -4.87 -18.62 -8.26
C ASP A 304 -6.00 -17.58 -8.10
N GLY A 305 -7.01 -17.63 -8.95
CA GLY A 305 -8.16 -16.74 -8.87
C GLY A 305 -7.83 -15.27 -9.13
N ARG A 306 -6.93 -15.00 -10.06
CA ARG A 306 -6.44 -13.64 -10.33
C ARG A 306 -7.57 -12.67 -10.63
N LEU A 307 -8.46 -13.03 -11.54
CA LEU A 307 -9.56 -12.16 -11.95
C LEU A 307 -10.57 -11.94 -10.81
N VAL A 308 -10.83 -12.99 -10.01
CA VAL A 308 -11.66 -12.90 -8.80
C VAL A 308 -11.06 -11.91 -7.80
N LYS A 309 -9.78 -12.04 -7.51
CA LYS A 309 -9.07 -11.17 -6.57
C LYS A 309 -9.04 -9.72 -7.06
N GLU A 310 -8.69 -9.48 -8.32
CA GLU A 310 -8.69 -8.14 -8.90
C GLU A 310 -10.06 -7.46 -8.81
N ASN A 311 -11.15 -8.21 -8.97
CA ASN A 311 -12.48 -7.66 -8.87
C ASN A 311 -12.96 -7.49 -7.41
N PHE A 312 -12.89 -8.55 -6.59
CA PHE A 312 -13.46 -8.53 -5.24
C PHE A 312 -12.63 -7.76 -4.24
N LEU A 313 -11.31 -7.61 -4.47
CA LEU A 313 -10.43 -6.75 -3.68
C LEU A 313 -10.31 -5.33 -4.27
N GLY A 314 -10.79 -5.13 -5.49
CA GLY A 314 -10.80 -3.82 -6.15
C GLY A 314 -11.77 -2.83 -5.49
N ARG A 315 -11.43 -1.54 -5.53
CA ARG A 315 -12.23 -0.46 -4.92
C ARG A 315 -13.71 -0.48 -5.31
N ARG A 316 -13.97 -0.71 -6.59
CA ARG A 316 -15.34 -0.70 -7.14
C ARG A 316 -16.30 -1.64 -6.39
N ILE A 317 -15.79 -2.80 -5.95
CA ILE A 317 -16.61 -3.77 -5.22
C ILE A 317 -16.49 -3.55 -3.71
N THR A 318 -15.28 -3.31 -3.18
CA THR A 318 -15.11 -3.12 -1.74
C THR A 318 -15.94 -1.96 -1.18
N ASP A 319 -16.04 -0.85 -1.93
CA ASP A 319 -16.81 0.34 -1.51
C ASP A 319 -18.32 0.10 -1.44
N LEU A 320 -18.82 -1.02 -2.00
CA LEU A 320 -20.21 -1.44 -1.83
C LEU A 320 -20.48 -2.03 -0.43
N PHE A 321 -19.45 -2.55 0.23
CA PHE A 321 -19.58 -3.32 1.47
C PHE A 321 -19.01 -2.61 2.68
N CYS A 322 -17.90 -1.90 2.53
CA CYS A 322 -17.21 -1.26 3.65
C CYS A 322 -16.48 0.02 3.24
N SER A 323 -16.20 0.86 4.22
CA SER A 323 -15.33 2.03 4.04
C SER A 323 -13.86 1.60 3.85
N ASN A 324 -13.07 2.49 3.24
CA ASN A 324 -11.66 2.21 2.94
C ASN A 324 -10.83 1.89 4.20
N ASP A 325 -11.07 2.56 5.32
CA ASP A 325 -10.42 2.27 6.60
C ASP A 325 -10.82 0.90 7.18
N THR A 326 -12.08 0.48 6.99
CA THR A 326 -12.54 -0.86 7.37
C THR A 326 -11.90 -1.93 6.50
N PHE A 327 -11.79 -1.70 5.19
CA PHE A 327 -11.08 -2.60 4.29
C PHE A 327 -9.62 -2.79 4.73
N LEU A 328 -8.90 -1.68 4.96
CA LEU A 328 -7.50 -1.71 5.41
C LEU A 328 -7.34 -2.40 6.76
N TYR A 329 -8.27 -2.20 7.69
CA TYR A 329 -8.28 -2.92 8.95
C TYR A 329 -8.46 -4.43 8.76
N ASN A 330 -9.41 -4.84 7.93
CA ASN A 330 -9.66 -6.27 7.67
C ASN A 330 -8.43 -6.97 7.08
N ILE A 331 -7.79 -6.37 6.07
CA ILE A 331 -6.56 -6.95 5.50
C ILE A 331 -5.37 -6.93 6.47
N SER A 332 -5.37 -6.02 7.42
CA SER A 332 -4.32 -5.93 8.46
C SER A 332 -4.44 -7.02 9.52
N THR A 333 -5.63 -7.62 9.69
CA THR A 333 -5.97 -8.54 10.78
C THR A 333 -6.32 -9.95 10.33
N ILE A 334 -6.06 -10.29 9.06
CA ILE A 334 -6.22 -11.64 8.53
C ILE A 334 -4.83 -12.28 8.42
N ASP A 335 -4.63 -13.37 9.17
CA ASP A 335 -3.36 -14.10 9.17
C ASP A 335 -3.07 -14.73 7.80
N TYR A 336 -1.80 -14.74 7.42
CA TYR A 336 -1.28 -15.32 6.17
C TYR A 336 -1.91 -14.78 4.87
N LEU A 337 -2.57 -13.62 4.90
CA LEU A 337 -3.20 -13.02 3.72
C LEU A 337 -2.21 -12.83 2.55
N GLU A 338 -0.96 -12.52 2.85
CA GLU A 338 0.12 -12.32 1.88
C GLU A 338 0.46 -13.56 1.05
N LYS A 339 0.06 -14.76 1.48
CA LYS A 339 0.22 -15.99 0.69
C LYS A 339 -0.75 -16.06 -0.48
N SER A 340 -1.89 -15.42 -0.32
CA SER A 340 -3.00 -15.45 -1.30
C SER A 340 -3.08 -14.19 -2.14
N VAL A 341 -2.66 -13.04 -1.62
CA VAL A 341 -2.90 -11.72 -2.26
C VAL A 341 -1.65 -10.87 -2.21
N THR A 342 -1.44 -10.04 -3.24
CA THR A 342 -0.38 -9.03 -3.26
C THR A 342 -0.89 -7.63 -2.89
N ALA A 343 0.02 -6.75 -2.45
CA ALA A 343 -0.29 -5.35 -2.20
C ALA A 343 -0.84 -4.64 -3.45
N ASP A 344 -0.29 -4.99 -4.64
CA ASP A 344 -0.71 -4.40 -5.92
C ASP A 344 -2.14 -4.79 -6.29
N GLN A 345 -2.54 -6.05 -6.09
CA GLN A 345 -3.92 -6.50 -6.33
C GLN A 345 -4.93 -5.72 -5.48
N MET A 346 -4.54 -5.35 -4.27
CA MET A 346 -5.37 -4.55 -3.36
C MET A 346 -5.21 -3.04 -3.56
N LYS A 347 -4.23 -2.60 -4.34
CA LYS A 347 -3.82 -1.18 -4.48
C LYS A 347 -3.59 -0.52 -3.12
N LEU A 348 -2.82 -1.20 -2.28
CA LEU A 348 -2.64 -0.86 -0.87
C LEU A 348 -2.15 0.58 -0.68
N GLU A 349 -1.12 0.98 -1.41
CA GLU A 349 -0.52 2.32 -1.31
C GLU A 349 -1.51 3.44 -1.67
N ASP A 350 -2.27 3.27 -2.77
CA ASP A 350 -3.28 4.24 -3.19
C ASP A 350 -4.40 4.36 -2.15
N ARG A 351 -4.79 3.24 -1.55
CA ARG A 351 -5.81 3.22 -0.50
C ARG A 351 -5.38 3.92 0.77
N ILE A 352 -4.11 3.79 1.15
CA ILE A 352 -3.54 4.48 2.31
C ILE A 352 -3.50 5.99 2.03
N LYS A 353 -3.00 6.41 0.87
CA LYS A 353 -2.89 7.82 0.48
C LYS A 353 -4.24 8.55 0.44
N ASP A 354 -5.29 7.84 0.09
CA ASP A 354 -6.64 8.40 -0.02
C ASP A 354 -7.41 8.47 1.31
N LEU A 355 -6.81 7.97 2.40
CA LEU A 355 -7.46 8.07 3.71
C LEU A 355 -7.33 9.49 4.27
N PRO A 356 -8.42 10.09 4.73
CA PRO A 356 -8.35 11.28 5.57
C PRO A 356 -7.53 10.99 6.83
N GLU A 357 -6.75 11.96 7.27
CA GLU A 357 -5.81 11.86 8.38
C GLU A 357 -6.43 11.29 9.67
N GLU A 358 -7.60 11.77 10.06
CA GLU A 358 -8.31 11.28 11.24
C GLU A 358 -8.76 9.81 11.11
N ARG A 359 -9.13 9.38 9.91
CA ARG A 359 -9.46 7.98 9.66
C ARG A 359 -8.22 7.10 9.67
N TYR A 360 -7.11 7.62 9.16
CA TYR A 360 -5.84 6.91 9.20
C TYR A 360 -5.37 6.72 10.66
N TYR A 361 -5.45 7.77 11.48
CA TYR A 361 -5.18 7.68 12.91
C TYR A 361 -6.04 6.62 13.61
N GLY A 362 -7.36 6.64 13.34
CA GLY A 362 -8.28 5.64 13.87
C GLY A 362 -7.95 4.22 13.41
N LEU A 363 -7.50 4.04 12.16
CA LEU A 363 -7.04 2.77 11.62
C LEU A 363 -5.81 2.25 12.39
N ILE A 364 -4.79 3.08 12.57
CA ILE A 364 -3.55 2.71 13.30
C ILE A 364 -3.89 2.25 14.71
N LYS A 365 -4.73 2.96 15.44
CA LYS A 365 -5.17 2.56 16.78
C LYS A 365 -5.85 1.19 16.81
N ARG A 366 -6.74 0.94 15.85
CA ARG A 366 -7.43 -0.36 15.74
C ARG A 366 -6.45 -1.49 15.41
N ILE A 367 -5.49 -1.26 14.53
CA ILE A 367 -4.47 -2.26 14.18
C ILE A 367 -3.58 -2.56 15.39
N LEU A 368 -3.12 -1.54 16.13
CA LEU A 368 -2.30 -1.71 17.33
C LEU A 368 -3.03 -2.46 18.46
N SER A 369 -4.35 -2.38 18.49
CA SER A 369 -5.20 -3.07 19.49
C SER A 369 -5.60 -4.48 19.05
N SER A 370 -5.15 -4.96 17.88
CA SER A 370 -5.51 -6.29 17.36
C SER A 370 -4.54 -7.36 17.82
N ASP A 371 -5.07 -8.52 18.22
CA ASP A 371 -4.27 -9.70 18.57
C ASP A 371 -3.63 -10.38 17.35
N VAL A 372 -4.16 -10.13 16.16
CA VAL A 372 -3.68 -10.71 14.91
C VAL A 372 -3.21 -9.61 13.98
N LEU A 373 -2.02 -9.78 13.43
CA LEU A 373 -1.40 -8.81 12.54
C LEU A 373 -0.80 -9.50 11.31
N SER A 374 -1.40 -9.24 10.14
CA SER A 374 -0.90 -9.71 8.85
C SER A 374 0.41 -8.99 8.43
N ALA A 375 1.06 -9.50 7.38
CA ALA A 375 2.18 -8.78 6.76
C ALA A 375 1.77 -7.38 6.27
N PHE A 376 0.57 -7.22 5.73
CA PHE A 376 0.06 -5.92 5.28
C PHE A 376 -0.18 -4.94 6.44
N GLY A 377 -0.67 -5.44 7.58
CA GLY A 377 -0.80 -4.64 8.79
C GLY A 377 0.56 -4.13 9.28
N ARG A 378 1.60 -4.95 9.21
CA ARG A 378 2.98 -4.53 9.53
C ARG A 378 3.48 -3.47 8.56
N VAL A 379 3.22 -3.61 7.25
CA VAL A 379 3.57 -2.58 6.26
C VAL A 379 2.87 -1.26 6.57
N ILE A 380 1.56 -1.29 6.88
CA ILE A 380 0.80 -0.08 7.24
C ILE A 380 1.36 0.58 8.50
N LEU A 381 1.74 -0.20 9.52
CA LEU A 381 2.36 0.33 10.74
C LEU A 381 3.76 0.88 10.47
N ASN A 382 4.59 0.16 9.73
CA ASN A 382 5.95 0.60 9.37
C ASN A 382 5.92 1.94 8.62
N ASP A 383 4.99 2.10 7.68
CA ASP A 383 4.90 3.30 6.84
C ASP A 383 4.09 4.43 7.49
N SER A 384 3.53 4.20 8.67
CA SER A 384 2.60 5.15 9.31
C SER A 384 3.24 6.50 9.64
N TYR A 385 4.55 6.57 9.81
CA TYR A 385 5.26 7.84 10.00
C TYR A 385 5.10 8.80 8.81
N ASN A 386 4.86 8.28 7.61
CA ASN A 386 4.65 9.09 6.41
C ASN A 386 3.26 9.75 6.39
N TYR A 387 2.28 9.13 7.03
CA TYR A 387 0.87 9.49 6.89
C TYR A 387 0.24 10.02 8.18
N LEU A 388 0.77 9.66 9.35
CA LEU A 388 0.31 10.22 10.62
C LEU A 388 0.78 11.67 10.76
N ALA A 389 -0.16 12.57 11.06
CA ALA A 389 0.22 13.91 11.48
C ALA A 389 0.77 13.91 12.91
N PRO A 390 1.71 14.82 13.20
CA PRO A 390 2.26 14.96 14.55
C PRO A 390 1.20 15.12 15.65
N ASN A 391 0.16 15.90 15.40
CA ASN A 391 -0.96 16.09 16.33
C ASN A 391 -1.68 14.79 16.71
N ASN A 392 -1.76 13.85 15.77
CA ASN A 392 -2.41 12.56 16.00
C ASN A 392 -1.48 11.60 16.77
N ILE A 393 -0.18 11.72 16.57
CA ILE A 393 0.81 10.94 17.32
C ILE A 393 0.81 11.34 18.79
N GLU A 394 0.65 12.62 19.12
CA GLU A 394 0.52 13.09 20.53
C GLU A 394 -0.68 12.47 21.25
N ARG A 395 -1.76 12.14 20.54
CA ARG A 395 -3.00 11.58 21.08
C ARG A 395 -2.91 10.08 21.40
N LEU A 396 -1.87 9.38 20.92
CA LEU A 396 -1.65 7.98 21.25
C LEU A 396 -1.29 7.84 22.74
N ASN A 397 -1.76 6.80 23.42
CA ASN A 397 -1.31 6.48 24.76
C ASN A 397 0.07 5.82 24.75
N ASP A 398 0.67 5.57 25.92
CA ASP A 398 2.05 5.06 26.00
C ASP A 398 2.21 3.62 25.46
N ASP A 399 1.16 2.78 25.54
CA ASP A 399 1.20 1.42 25.00
C ASP A 399 1.05 1.44 23.48
N GLU A 400 0.15 2.27 22.93
CA GLU A 400 0.02 2.52 21.51
C GLU A 400 1.33 3.10 20.92
N TRP A 401 1.97 4.01 21.65
CA TRP A 401 3.29 4.54 21.31
C TRP A 401 4.36 3.44 21.23
N ARG A 402 4.50 2.62 22.28
CA ARG A 402 5.46 1.51 22.30
C ARG A 402 5.21 0.55 21.15
N GLY A 403 3.95 0.19 20.93
CA GLY A 403 3.55 -0.64 19.82
C GLY A 403 3.99 -0.07 18.48
N LEU A 404 3.70 1.21 18.23
CA LEU A 404 4.04 1.88 16.98
C LEU A 404 5.56 2.00 16.79
N MET A 405 6.28 2.38 17.84
CA MET A 405 7.74 2.51 17.83
C MET A 405 8.45 1.19 17.50
N SER A 406 7.92 0.04 17.92
CA SER A 406 8.50 -1.26 17.58
C SER A 406 8.50 -1.53 16.07
N TYR A 407 7.57 -0.94 15.33
CA TYR A 407 7.52 -1.01 13.86
C TYR A 407 8.39 0.04 13.17
N TRP A 408 8.59 1.21 13.80
CA TRP A 408 9.43 2.27 13.23
C TRP A 408 10.92 2.06 13.50
N GLY A 409 11.29 1.22 14.46
CA GLY A 409 12.64 1.09 15.02
C GLY A 409 13.76 0.91 14.00
N ASP A 410 13.50 0.21 12.90
CA ASP A 410 14.48 0.02 11.84
C ASP A 410 14.46 1.12 10.77
N ASN A 411 13.49 2.04 10.82
CA ASN A 411 13.29 3.05 9.80
C ASN A 411 13.73 4.44 10.30
N ARG A 412 14.99 4.79 10.04
CA ARG A 412 15.61 6.04 10.49
C ARG A 412 14.98 7.31 9.94
N ASN A 413 14.16 7.20 8.88
CA ASN A 413 13.60 8.36 8.18
C ASN A 413 12.48 9.08 8.95
N TYR A 414 11.89 8.48 9.96
CA TYR A 414 10.78 9.12 10.68
C TYR A 414 11.24 10.36 11.47
N LEU A 415 12.46 10.34 12.05
CA LEU A 415 13.06 11.50 12.72
C LEU A 415 13.44 12.63 11.75
N MET A 416 13.74 12.26 10.50
CA MET A 416 14.09 13.19 9.43
C MET A 416 12.85 13.83 8.77
N SER A 417 11.65 13.42 9.15
CA SER A 417 10.42 13.97 8.58
C SER A 417 10.20 15.41 9.01
N ASN A 418 10.18 16.34 8.06
CA ASN A 418 9.85 17.75 8.30
C ASN A 418 8.49 17.98 8.98
N LYS A 419 7.63 16.97 9.00
CA LYS A 419 6.33 17.04 9.67
C LYS A 419 6.46 17.28 11.18
N TRP A 420 7.47 16.71 11.84
CA TRP A 420 7.70 16.90 13.26
C TRP A 420 8.04 18.35 13.60
N MET A 421 8.69 19.05 12.67
CA MET A 421 9.11 20.43 12.84
C MET A 421 7.94 21.42 12.83
N THR A 422 6.76 20.99 12.41
CA THR A 422 5.56 21.83 12.37
C THR A 422 4.85 21.94 13.73
N LEU A 423 5.24 21.15 14.73
CA LEU A 423 4.60 21.11 16.04
C LEU A 423 4.83 22.38 16.89
N GLY A 424 5.92 23.14 16.64
CA GLY A 424 6.37 24.18 17.53
C GLY A 424 7.17 23.65 18.72
N GLY A 425 7.97 24.54 19.35
CA GLY A 425 9.05 24.13 20.27
C GLY A 425 8.60 23.31 21.49
N GLU A 426 7.54 23.73 22.22
CA GLU A 426 7.08 23.01 23.42
C GLU A 426 6.55 21.64 23.09
N ARG A 427 5.64 21.54 22.12
CA ARG A 427 5.02 20.28 21.72
C ARG A 427 6.03 19.30 21.11
N PHE A 428 7.00 19.80 20.37
CA PHE A 428 8.09 18.98 19.87
C PHE A 428 8.92 18.39 21.01
N ASN A 429 9.22 19.19 22.04
CA ASN A 429 9.93 18.72 23.24
C ASN A 429 9.13 17.65 23.99
N ASP A 430 7.83 17.80 24.14
CA ASP A 430 6.95 16.82 24.80
C ASP A 430 6.97 15.47 24.05
N VAL A 431 6.90 15.48 22.73
CA VAL A 431 7.01 14.30 21.90
C VAL A 431 8.40 13.65 22.06
N LEU A 432 9.47 14.42 21.98
CA LEU A 432 10.83 13.90 22.17
C LEU A 432 11.06 13.32 23.57
N TRP A 433 10.54 13.99 24.64
CA TRP A 433 10.57 13.45 25.99
C TRP A 433 9.83 12.14 26.13
N ARG A 434 8.70 12.00 25.44
CA ARG A 434 7.94 10.77 25.41
C ARG A 434 8.74 9.66 24.73
N PHE A 435 9.38 9.92 23.59
CA PHE A 435 10.32 9.01 22.92
C PHE A 435 11.40 8.52 23.89
N THR A 436 12.07 9.44 24.56
CA THR A 436 13.21 9.10 25.44
C THR A 436 12.80 8.28 26.67
N ARG A 437 11.53 8.37 27.11
CA ARG A 437 11.00 7.57 28.23
C ARG A 437 10.65 6.14 27.83
N ILE A 438 10.18 5.96 26.59
CA ILE A 438 9.68 4.67 26.13
C ILE A 438 10.83 3.75 25.73
N GLU A 439 11.89 4.27 25.14
CA GLU A 439 12.96 3.50 24.49
C GLU A 439 14.15 3.14 25.38
N ASN A 440 14.14 3.43 26.69
CA ASN A 440 15.15 2.98 27.64
C ASN A 440 16.59 2.96 27.08
N ASP A 441 17.12 4.11 26.63
CA ASP A 441 18.51 4.31 26.22
C ASP A 441 19.01 3.52 24.99
N SER A 442 18.24 2.63 24.39
CA SER A 442 18.64 1.90 23.17
C SER A 442 18.43 2.70 21.88
N PHE A 443 18.13 3.97 22.01
CA PHE A 443 17.91 4.84 20.87
C PHE A 443 19.22 5.13 20.14
N LEU A 444 19.53 4.30 19.17
CA LEU A 444 20.75 4.38 18.34
C LEU A 444 20.81 5.62 17.41
N TYR A 445 19.86 6.56 17.53
CA TYR A 445 19.63 7.63 16.56
C TYR A 445 19.88 9.04 17.10
N TRP A 446 20.55 9.18 18.23
CA TRP A 446 20.81 10.48 18.85
C TRP A 446 21.60 11.43 17.97
N GLU A 447 22.51 10.91 17.13
CA GLU A 447 23.27 11.72 16.18
C GLU A 447 22.38 12.28 15.06
N GLU A 448 21.49 11.46 14.49
CA GLU A 448 20.52 11.89 13.49
C GLU A 448 19.53 12.91 14.08
N LEU A 449 19.10 12.69 15.30
CA LEU A 449 18.25 13.63 16.02
C LEU A 449 18.94 14.99 16.20
N LEU A 450 20.20 14.99 16.64
CA LEU A 450 21.00 16.22 16.76
C LEU A 450 21.08 16.95 15.40
N LYS A 451 21.44 16.25 14.34
CA LYS A 451 21.52 16.83 12.98
C LYS A 451 20.16 17.41 12.53
N THR A 452 19.07 16.72 12.82
CA THR A 452 17.73 17.18 12.48
C THR A 452 17.35 18.44 13.27
N ILE A 453 17.61 18.46 14.57
CA ILE A 453 17.37 19.63 15.44
C ILE A 453 18.14 20.83 14.94
N LEU A 454 19.44 20.66 14.69
CA LEU A 454 20.31 21.72 14.17
C LEU A 454 19.86 22.19 12.77
N GLY A 455 19.62 21.23 11.86
CA GLY A 455 19.27 21.54 10.47
C GLY A 455 17.94 22.30 10.31
N ASN A 456 17.02 22.20 11.25
CA ASN A 456 15.71 22.84 11.23
C ASN A 456 15.56 23.97 12.27
N ASP A 457 16.62 24.32 13.00
CA ASP A 457 16.67 25.39 14.00
C ASP A 457 15.57 25.21 15.08
N VAL A 458 15.37 23.98 15.54
CA VAL A 458 14.34 23.64 16.52
C VAL A 458 14.77 23.96 17.92
N TYR A 459 13.91 24.66 18.68
CA TYR A 459 14.15 24.90 20.10
C TYR A 459 13.98 23.61 20.91
N VAL A 460 14.99 23.29 21.72
CA VAL A 460 14.99 22.15 22.65
C VAL A 460 15.25 22.62 24.07
N ASP A 461 14.63 21.98 25.06
CA ASP A 461 14.78 22.31 26.47
C ASP A 461 16.12 21.84 27.05
N ASP A 462 16.48 22.36 28.23
CA ASP A 462 17.75 22.07 28.89
C ASP A 462 17.95 20.57 29.16
N GLY A 463 16.89 19.86 29.56
CA GLY A 463 16.97 18.44 29.88
C GLY A 463 17.23 17.57 28.64
N LEU A 464 16.65 17.92 27.50
CA LEU A 464 16.92 17.22 26.24
C LEU A 464 18.34 17.55 25.71
N VAL A 465 18.81 18.79 25.92
CA VAL A 465 20.21 19.16 25.63
C VAL A 465 21.17 18.31 26.46
N ASP A 466 20.93 18.16 27.77
CA ASP A 466 21.73 17.32 28.64
C ASP A 466 21.78 15.85 28.16
N LYS A 467 20.65 15.32 27.70
CA LYS A 467 20.59 13.98 27.11
C LYS A 467 21.38 13.88 25.79
N LEU A 468 21.21 14.83 24.86
CA LEU A 468 21.99 14.88 23.62
C LEU A 468 23.50 14.87 23.91
N TYR A 469 23.95 15.74 24.84
CA TYR A 469 25.37 15.80 25.23
C TYR A 469 25.89 14.53 25.94
N SER A 470 25.01 13.77 26.56
CA SER A 470 25.37 12.48 27.18
C SER A 470 25.39 11.30 26.24
N LYS A 471 24.67 11.38 25.11
CA LYS A 471 24.45 10.25 24.18
C LYS A 471 25.14 10.38 22.83
N VAL A 472 25.46 11.62 22.41
CA VAL A 472 26.14 11.88 21.14
C VAL A 472 27.61 12.11 21.37
N ASP A 473 28.42 11.28 20.76
CA ASP A 473 29.86 11.44 20.80
C ASP A 473 30.29 12.76 20.12
N ASN A 474 31.14 13.49 20.78
CA ASN A 474 31.63 14.80 20.29
C ASN A 474 30.50 15.81 19.97
N CYS A 475 29.39 15.78 20.72
CA CYS A 475 28.25 16.68 20.52
C CYS A 475 28.69 18.15 20.45
N THR A 476 29.55 18.60 21.35
CA THR A 476 30.13 19.95 21.34
C THR A 476 30.73 20.31 19.99
N THR A 477 31.58 19.42 19.43
CA THR A 477 32.19 19.64 18.11
C THR A 477 31.17 19.72 17.00
N GLN A 478 30.20 18.82 16.98
CA GLN A 478 29.13 18.82 15.94
C GLN A 478 28.31 20.10 15.98
N VAL A 479 27.96 20.60 17.16
CA VAL A 479 27.25 21.88 17.31
C VAL A 479 28.12 23.06 16.87
N LEU A 480 29.39 23.08 17.21
CA LEU A 480 30.32 24.11 16.78
C LEU A 480 30.56 24.12 15.27
N ASP A 481 30.73 22.94 14.67
CA ASP A 481 30.87 22.82 13.21
C ASP A 481 29.59 23.31 12.49
N TYR A 482 28.43 23.02 13.03
CA TYR A 482 27.16 23.56 12.51
C TYR A 482 27.11 25.09 12.62
N LEU A 483 27.45 25.67 13.77
CA LEU A 483 27.49 27.09 14.00
C LEU A 483 28.54 27.79 13.13
N ASN A 484 29.64 27.09 12.79
CA ASN A 484 30.71 27.61 11.94
C ASN A 484 30.37 27.53 10.43
N SER A 485 29.24 26.85 10.08
CA SER A 485 28.74 26.85 8.70
C SER A 485 28.24 28.23 8.29
N GLU A 486 28.07 28.47 6.97
CA GLU A 486 27.64 29.76 6.45
C GLU A 486 26.18 30.15 6.76
N ARG A 487 25.45 29.32 7.48
CA ARG A 487 24.04 29.53 7.81
C ARG A 487 23.90 30.45 9.02
N GLU A 488 23.30 31.59 8.82
CA GLU A 488 22.98 32.54 9.90
C GLU A 488 21.72 32.08 10.67
N LEU A 489 21.83 31.95 12.00
CA LEU A 489 20.72 31.59 12.85
C LEU A 489 19.96 32.82 13.36
N LEU A 490 18.64 32.78 13.29
CA LEU A 490 17.78 33.86 13.79
C LEU A 490 17.75 33.91 15.33
N ARG A 491 17.90 32.76 15.99
CA ARG A 491 17.89 32.63 17.46
C ARG A 491 18.86 31.57 17.92
N TYR A 492 19.43 31.77 19.09
CA TYR A 492 20.30 30.80 19.77
C TYR A 492 19.56 30.21 20.96
N GLY A 493 19.30 28.92 20.95
CA GLY A 493 18.79 28.15 22.08
C GLY A 493 19.92 27.61 22.97
N VAL A 494 19.55 26.90 24.04
CA VAL A 494 20.48 26.31 25.01
C VAL A 494 21.49 25.36 24.32
N LEU A 495 21.04 24.58 23.34
CA LEU A 495 21.87 23.70 22.54
C LEU A 495 23.04 24.44 21.87
N HIS A 496 22.78 25.60 21.29
CA HIS A 496 23.76 26.40 20.58
C HIS A 496 24.77 27.12 21.52
N VAL A 497 24.33 27.44 22.74
CA VAL A 497 25.14 28.14 23.73
C VAL A 497 26.00 27.19 24.59
N ARG A 498 25.57 25.95 24.74
CA ARG A 498 26.24 24.94 25.57
C ARG A 498 27.73 24.76 25.25
N PRO A 499 28.18 24.68 23.98
CA PRO A 499 29.59 24.55 23.64
C PRO A 499 30.49 25.63 24.25
N PHE A 500 29.98 26.85 24.39
CA PHE A 500 30.74 27.99 24.91
C PHE A 500 30.86 28.00 26.45
N ARG A 501 30.20 27.06 27.12
CA ARG A 501 30.39 26.77 28.55
C ARG A 501 31.40 25.64 28.79
N GLU A 502 31.69 24.85 27.74
CA GLU A 502 32.71 23.79 27.75
C GLU A 502 34.02 24.30 27.13
N VAL A 503 34.62 25.28 27.81
CA VAL A 503 35.72 26.11 27.27
C VAL A 503 36.90 25.28 26.80
N ASP A 504 37.26 24.19 27.50
CA ASP A 504 38.36 23.30 27.08
C ASP A 504 38.10 22.71 25.70
N LYS A 505 36.89 22.17 25.47
CA LYS A 505 36.50 21.58 24.18
C LYS A 505 36.41 22.64 23.07
N LEU A 506 35.97 23.83 23.43
CA LEU A 506 35.92 24.97 22.50
C LEU A 506 37.35 25.33 22.04
N ILE A 507 38.30 25.42 22.96
CA ILE A 507 39.71 25.73 22.62
C ILE A 507 40.29 24.64 21.72
N ASP A 508 40.12 23.36 22.07
CA ASP A 508 40.54 22.24 21.23
C ASP A 508 39.92 22.28 19.83
N TRP A 509 38.64 22.67 19.73
CA TRP A 509 37.97 22.84 18.44
C TRP A 509 38.54 24.02 17.67
N LEU A 510 38.71 25.20 18.31
CA LEU A 510 39.27 26.40 17.68
C LEU A 510 40.66 26.12 17.10
N GLY A 511 41.52 25.37 17.81
CA GLY A 511 42.87 25.01 17.34
C GLY A 511 42.89 24.18 16.05
N ARG A 512 41.75 23.62 15.63
CA ARG A 512 41.63 22.83 14.42
C ARG A 512 40.95 23.58 13.25
N GLN A 513 40.53 24.80 13.50
CA GLN A 513 39.81 25.58 12.48
C GLN A 513 40.75 26.41 11.63
N SER A 514 40.45 26.54 10.35
CA SER A 514 41.09 27.47 9.43
C SER A 514 40.37 28.80 9.31
N ARG A 515 39.10 28.85 9.66
CA ARG A 515 38.22 30.04 9.64
C ARG A 515 37.15 29.92 10.71
N ILE A 516 36.70 31.05 11.26
CA ILE A 516 35.62 31.14 12.23
C ILE A 516 34.51 32.05 11.65
N SER A 517 33.27 31.60 11.70
CA SER A 517 32.15 32.41 11.26
C SER A 517 31.85 33.56 12.21
N PRO A 518 31.31 34.70 11.70
CA PRO A 518 30.93 35.82 12.54
C PRO A 518 29.98 35.48 13.67
N GLN A 519 29.15 34.46 13.48
CA GLN A 519 28.22 34.04 14.52
C GLN A 519 28.91 33.27 15.66
N VAL A 520 29.89 32.43 15.36
CA VAL A 520 30.73 31.76 16.41
C VAL A 520 31.51 32.83 17.19
N GLU A 521 32.11 33.78 16.50
CA GLU A 521 32.78 34.89 17.13
C GLU A 521 31.89 35.64 18.11
N LYS A 522 30.68 36.00 17.67
CA LYS A 522 29.68 36.67 18.50
C LYS A 522 29.29 35.84 19.72
N LEU A 523 29.17 34.52 19.59
CA LEU A 523 28.85 33.64 20.70
C LEU A 523 30.01 33.50 21.68
N ILE A 524 31.27 33.43 21.20
CA ILE A 524 32.47 33.47 22.05
C ILE A 524 32.44 34.76 22.90
N ILE A 525 32.28 35.91 22.28
CA ILE A 525 32.26 37.21 22.96
C ILE A 525 31.18 37.29 24.05
N ASN A 526 30.01 36.70 23.78
CA ASN A 526 28.86 36.82 24.66
C ASN A 526 28.87 35.81 25.83
N TYR A 527 29.41 34.62 25.63
CA TYR A 527 29.21 33.49 26.55
C TYR A 527 30.52 32.96 27.16
N VAL A 528 31.68 33.28 26.60
CA VAL A 528 32.98 32.88 27.17
C VAL A 528 33.50 33.99 28.10
N TRP A 529 33.99 33.59 29.26
CA TRP A 529 34.60 34.52 30.21
C TRP A 529 36.11 34.58 29.97
N PRO A 530 36.68 35.74 29.64
CA PRO A 530 38.13 35.86 29.44
C PRO A 530 38.99 35.42 30.65
N SER A 531 38.43 35.48 31.84
CA SER A 531 39.10 35.03 33.08
C SER A 531 39.01 33.52 33.33
N ASP A 532 38.38 32.75 32.42
CA ASP A 532 38.32 31.30 32.54
C ASP A 532 39.71 30.69 32.62
N TYR A 533 39.85 29.61 33.43
CA TYR A 533 41.12 28.94 33.63
C TYR A 533 41.68 28.36 32.32
N SER A 534 40.83 27.76 31.53
CA SER A 534 41.21 27.16 30.25
C SER A 534 41.67 28.20 29.23
N ILE A 535 41.09 29.39 29.23
CA ILE A 535 41.61 30.53 28.44
C ILE A 535 43.02 30.89 28.87
N LYS A 536 43.29 30.97 30.17
CA LYS A 536 44.62 31.29 30.71
C LYS A 536 45.69 30.24 30.40
N GLN A 537 45.29 29.01 30.19
CA GLN A 537 46.19 27.89 29.86
C GLN A 537 46.27 27.65 28.34
N SER A 538 45.42 28.30 27.54
CA SER A 538 45.43 28.15 26.09
C SER A 538 46.66 28.80 25.44
N ASP A 539 47.00 28.31 24.24
CA ASP A 539 48.12 28.90 23.48
C ASP A 539 47.73 30.32 23.02
N PRO A 540 48.55 31.35 23.38
CA PRO A 540 48.34 32.72 22.90
C PRO A 540 48.26 32.84 21.37
N GLN A 541 48.98 31.99 20.63
CA GLN A 541 48.99 32.01 19.17
C GLN A 541 47.61 31.71 18.58
N LEU A 542 46.77 30.94 19.24
CA LEU A 542 45.40 30.66 18.83
C LEU A 542 44.57 31.96 18.73
N TRP A 543 44.70 32.83 19.75
CA TRP A 543 43.94 34.08 19.80
C TRP A 543 44.51 35.13 18.86
N GLU A 544 45.83 35.14 18.67
CA GLU A 544 46.53 35.97 17.70
C GLU A 544 46.09 35.62 16.29
N TRP A 545 45.99 34.32 15.97
CA TRP A 545 45.45 33.85 14.72
C TRP A 545 44.01 34.34 14.48
N MET A 546 43.13 34.35 15.49
CA MET A 546 41.76 34.90 15.37
C MET A 546 41.74 36.37 14.99
N ILE A 547 42.74 37.16 15.40
CA ILE A 547 42.87 38.59 15.04
C ILE A 547 43.37 38.75 13.60
N GLU A 548 44.36 37.95 13.20
CA GLU A 548 45.09 38.12 11.94
C GLU A 548 44.42 37.52 10.71
N ASN A 549 43.63 36.46 10.87
CA ASN A 549 43.12 35.67 9.76
C ASN A 549 41.72 36.06 9.25
N ASP A 550 41.21 37.24 9.62
CA ASP A 550 39.89 37.65 9.13
C ASP A 550 40.03 38.88 8.23
N ASN A 551 39.55 38.77 7.01
CA ASN A 551 39.51 39.85 6.03
C ASN A 551 38.33 40.80 6.26
N ASP A 552 37.41 40.48 7.16
CA ASP A 552 36.23 41.30 7.48
C ASP A 552 36.52 42.18 8.69
N SER A 553 35.96 43.38 8.74
CA SER A 553 36.10 44.33 9.85
C SER A 553 35.51 43.69 11.13
N LYS A 554 36.38 43.41 12.09
CA LYS A 554 36.00 42.92 13.41
C LYS A 554 35.12 43.92 14.16
N THR A 555 34.23 43.44 14.99
CA THR A 555 33.40 44.29 15.82
C THR A 555 34.18 44.93 16.97
N PRO A 556 33.81 46.12 17.46
CA PRO A 556 34.43 46.72 18.66
C PRO A 556 34.39 45.75 19.85
N ALA A 557 33.32 44.96 20.01
CA ALA A 557 33.19 44.01 21.08
C ALA A 557 34.23 42.85 21.00
N PHE A 558 34.64 42.46 19.78
CA PHE A 558 35.71 41.50 19.58
C PHE A 558 37.06 42.02 20.10
N TYR A 559 37.43 43.23 19.73
CA TYR A 559 38.71 43.80 20.22
C TYR A 559 38.72 44.01 21.72
N VAL A 560 37.59 44.36 22.33
CA VAL A 560 37.46 44.42 23.79
C VAL A 560 37.66 43.05 24.42
N PHE A 561 37.04 42.02 23.87
CA PHE A 561 37.17 40.65 24.36
C PHE A 561 38.63 40.19 24.27
N MET A 562 39.28 40.41 23.14
CA MET A 562 40.69 40.05 22.94
C MET A 562 41.60 40.88 23.84
N TYR A 563 41.30 42.13 24.10
CA TYR A 563 42.02 42.96 25.10
C TYR A 563 41.87 42.38 26.52
N GLU A 564 40.68 41.92 26.89
CA GLU A 564 40.43 41.28 28.18
C GLU A 564 41.21 39.98 28.32
N ILE A 565 41.34 39.18 27.25
CA ILE A 565 42.18 37.96 27.22
C ILE A 565 43.65 38.32 27.41
N ALA A 566 44.17 39.25 26.62
CA ALA A 566 45.54 39.69 26.68
C ALA A 566 45.93 40.16 28.09
N TRP A 567 45.01 40.79 28.83
CA TRP A 567 45.22 41.22 30.21
C TRP A 567 45.51 40.07 31.21
N GLN A 568 45.19 38.84 30.86
CA GLN A 568 45.38 37.66 31.71
C GLN A 568 46.81 37.06 31.60
N TRP A 569 47.50 37.34 30.49
CA TRP A 569 48.82 36.76 30.23
C TRP A 569 49.97 37.63 30.69
N ARG A 570 51.12 36.99 30.92
CA ARG A 570 52.33 37.61 31.46
C ARG A 570 53.57 37.49 30.56
N GLU A 571 53.37 37.02 29.31
CA GLU A 571 54.48 36.74 28.37
C GLU A 571 54.70 37.88 27.39
N ASP A 572 55.89 37.96 26.79
CA ASP A 572 56.32 39.01 25.85
C ASP A 572 55.40 39.01 24.58
N SER A 573 54.86 37.85 24.20
CA SER A 573 53.90 37.71 23.11
C SER A 573 52.64 38.55 23.32
N VAL A 574 52.28 38.85 24.54
CA VAL A 574 51.12 39.61 24.94
C VAL A 574 51.19 41.07 24.51
N LEU A 575 52.38 41.63 24.41
CA LEU A 575 52.55 43.01 23.95
C LEU A 575 52.01 43.24 22.55
N ARG A 576 52.18 42.25 21.66
CA ARG A 576 51.65 42.24 20.30
C ARG A 576 50.12 42.24 20.27
N TYR A 577 49.53 41.47 21.17
CA TYR A 577 48.07 41.44 21.36
C TYR A 577 47.52 42.77 21.82
N PHE A 578 48.12 43.39 22.83
CA PHE A 578 47.72 44.70 23.28
C PHE A 578 47.84 45.75 22.18
N TYR A 579 48.91 45.68 21.37
CA TYR A 579 49.12 46.56 20.25
C TYR A 579 47.94 46.53 19.28
N HIS A 580 47.52 45.34 18.80
CA HIS A 580 46.42 45.19 17.86
C HIS A 580 45.07 45.65 18.48
N CYS A 581 44.75 45.14 19.64
CA CYS A 581 43.46 45.41 20.26
C CYS A 581 43.34 46.83 20.81
N PHE A 582 44.41 47.39 21.38
CA PHE A 582 44.43 48.70 21.99
C PHE A 582 44.10 49.81 21.00
N HIS A 583 44.65 49.76 19.81
CA HIS A 583 44.39 50.78 18.79
C HIS A 583 42.91 50.89 18.46
N HIS A 584 42.27 49.78 18.21
CA HIS A 584 40.84 49.74 17.91
C HIS A 584 39.97 50.17 19.10
N VAL A 585 40.28 49.66 20.30
CA VAL A 585 39.55 50.05 21.52
C VAL A 585 39.73 51.54 21.82
N HIS A 586 40.94 52.09 21.59
CA HIS A 586 41.20 53.51 21.80
C HIS A 586 40.39 54.36 20.82
N ASN A 587 40.30 53.99 19.53
CA ASN A 587 39.54 54.71 18.54
C ASN A 587 38.04 54.71 18.87
N GLU A 588 37.48 53.57 19.25
CA GLU A 588 36.08 53.47 19.70
C GLU A 588 35.78 54.42 20.88
N LEU A 589 36.74 54.59 21.80
CA LEU A 589 36.61 55.52 22.91
C LEU A 589 36.73 56.98 22.46
N ALA A 590 37.68 57.29 21.55
CA ALA A 590 37.90 58.63 21.02
C ALA A 590 36.72 59.09 20.20
N ASP A 591 36.13 58.25 19.38
CA ASP A 591 34.96 58.49 18.52
C ASP A 591 33.63 58.43 19.27
N LYS A 592 33.65 58.06 20.57
CA LYS A 592 32.47 57.91 21.44
C LYS A 592 31.47 56.86 20.95
N THR A 593 31.92 55.86 20.24
CA THR A 593 31.09 54.76 19.71
C THR A 593 30.97 53.64 20.70
N MET A 594 31.89 53.52 21.67
CA MET A 594 31.87 52.47 22.70
C MET A 594 30.70 52.66 23.67
N THR A 595 29.85 51.62 23.79
CA THR A 595 28.73 51.64 24.72
C THR A 595 29.17 51.54 26.17
N ASP A 596 28.36 52.06 27.13
CA ASP A 596 28.63 51.93 28.56
C ASP A 596 28.71 50.46 29.02
N ARG A 597 27.96 49.57 28.41
CA ARG A 597 28.02 48.16 28.71
C ARG A 597 29.42 47.53 28.42
N ILE A 598 29.94 47.86 27.24
CA ILE A 598 31.27 47.37 26.83
C ILE A 598 32.35 47.99 27.74
N TRP A 599 32.29 49.33 28.00
CA TRP A 599 33.21 49.99 28.90
C TRP A 599 33.19 49.42 30.29
N ASN A 600 32.03 49.19 30.87
CA ASN A 600 31.89 48.60 32.21
C ASN A 600 32.45 47.16 32.28
N ARG A 601 32.36 46.41 31.19
CA ARG A 601 33.00 45.12 31.10
C ARG A 601 34.52 45.20 31.15
N MET A 602 35.11 46.06 30.35
CA MET A 602 36.57 46.29 30.37
C MET A 602 37.07 46.74 31.73
N CYS A 603 36.34 47.59 32.44
CA CYS A 603 36.74 48.09 33.76
C CYS A 603 36.86 46.97 34.82
N ARG A 604 36.23 45.80 34.62
CA ARG A 604 36.35 44.69 35.55
C ARG A 604 37.73 44.04 35.53
N TYR A 605 38.44 44.11 34.41
CA TYR A 605 39.78 43.50 34.25
C TYR A 605 40.91 44.50 34.48
N GLY A 606 40.65 45.79 34.36
CA GLY A 606 41.63 46.84 34.45
C GLY A 606 41.98 47.28 35.89
N GLY A 607 41.66 46.57 36.93
CA GLY A 607 42.06 46.74 38.35
C GLY A 607 42.04 48.16 38.93
N SER A 608 42.98 48.98 38.59
CA SER A 608 43.14 50.34 39.11
C SER A 608 42.42 51.46 38.33
N VAL A 609 41.77 51.10 37.22
CA VAL A 609 41.09 52.07 36.33
C VAL A 609 39.80 52.65 36.97
N SER A 610 39.31 52.00 38.05
CA SER A 610 38.10 52.44 38.80
C SER A 610 38.28 53.76 39.58
N LEU A 611 39.51 54.21 39.78
CA LEU A 611 39.81 55.36 40.64
C LEU A 611 39.73 56.73 39.93
N PHE A 612 39.45 56.78 38.61
CA PHE A 612 39.43 58.02 37.86
C PHE A 612 38.01 58.44 37.41
N GLN A 613 37.80 59.75 37.24
CA GLN A 613 36.53 60.31 36.80
C GLN A 613 36.13 59.80 35.40
N GLU A 614 34.87 59.62 35.16
CA GLU A 614 34.33 58.91 34.00
C GLU A 614 34.49 59.63 32.65
N TRP A 615 34.77 60.88 32.64
CA TRP A 615 34.78 61.71 31.42
C TRP A 615 35.97 61.48 30.49
N ASP A 616 37.12 60.95 30.98
CA ASP A 616 38.29 60.66 30.12
C ASP A 616 38.63 59.16 30.08
N ARG A 617 37.84 58.43 29.34
CA ARG A 617 38.00 56.98 29.15
C ARG A 617 39.30 56.63 28.40
N CYS A 618 39.74 57.49 27.42
CA CYS A 618 41.01 57.26 26.70
C CYS A 618 42.22 57.35 27.65
N LEU A 619 42.26 58.32 28.53
CA LEU A 619 43.34 58.48 29.51
C LEU A 619 43.33 57.31 30.50
N LYS A 620 42.16 56.86 30.95
CA LYS A 620 42.00 55.69 31.83
C LYS A 620 42.55 54.42 31.19
N LEU A 621 42.20 54.16 29.91
CA LEU A 621 42.69 53.03 29.14
C LEU A 621 44.23 53.08 29.05
N LYS A 622 44.82 54.21 28.68
CA LYS A 622 46.28 54.39 28.59
C LYS A 622 46.97 54.19 29.92
N LYS A 623 46.45 54.73 31.02
CA LYS A 623 47.01 54.55 32.38
C LYS A 623 46.89 53.09 32.81
N GLY A 624 45.76 52.40 32.54
CA GLY A 624 45.55 51.01 32.87
C GLY A 624 46.56 50.09 32.18
N ILE A 625 46.73 50.25 30.87
CA ILE A 625 47.66 49.38 30.11
C ILE A 625 49.12 49.63 30.49
N VAL A 626 49.54 50.90 30.66
CA VAL A 626 50.93 51.19 31.09
C VAL A 626 51.18 50.67 32.47
N ALA A 627 50.27 50.86 33.42
CA ALA A 627 50.46 50.33 34.79
C ALA A 627 50.50 48.78 34.78
N HIS A 628 49.66 48.13 33.97
CA HIS A 628 49.67 46.67 33.88
C HIS A 628 50.95 46.10 33.30
N LEU A 629 51.38 46.59 32.13
CA LEU A 629 52.62 46.15 31.48
C LEU A 629 53.86 46.48 32.27
N LYS A 630 53.92 47.69 32.89
CA LYS A 630 55.04 48.05 33.79
C LYS A 630 55.16 47.12 35.02
N SER A 631 53.98 46.69 35.58
CA SER A 631 54.00 45.74 36.70
C SER A 631 54.44 44.33 36.27
N GLN A 632 54.35 44.03 34.96
CA GLN A 632 54.90 42.77 34.40
C GLN A 632 56.37 42.90 33.95
N GLY A 633 57.01 44.06 34.12
CA GLY A 633 58.41 44.22 33.81
C GLY A 633 58.72 44.75 32.41
N PHE A 634 57.70 45.14 31.62
CA PHE A 634 57.97 45.71 30.30
C PHE A 634 58.72 47.02 30.36
N PRO A 635 59.74 47.20 29.50
CA PRO A 635 60.59 48.38 29.53
C PRO A 635 59.86 49.59 28.87
N ARG A 636 60.36 50.79 29.20
CA ARG A 636 59.87 52.06 28.64
C ARG A 636 59.84 52.07 27.10
N THR A 637 60.87 51.45 26.49
CA THR A 637 61.03 51.36 25.04
C THR A 637 59.87 50.58 24.35
N ALA A 638 59.19 49.68 25.05
CA ALA A 638 58.01 48.93 24.54
C ALA A 638 56.84 49.88 24.19
N PHE A 639 56.77 51.05 24.80
CA PHE A 639 55.73 52.04 24.58
C PHE A 639 56.09 53.07 23.50
N GLU A 640 57.30 53.13 23.01
CA GLU A 640 57.74 54.04 21.97
C GLU A 640 57.21 53.65 20.58
N THR A 641 56.94 52.39 20.41
CA THR A 641 56.37 51.80 19.16
C THR A 641 55.12 51.00 19.41
N PHE A 642 54.41 51.31 20.49
CA PHE A 642 53.26 50.52 20.93
C PHE A 642 52.07 50.58 19.98
N THR A 643 51.87 51.72 19.29
CA THR A 643 50.85 51.92 18.28
C THR A 643 51.43 52.56 17.02
N PRO A 644 50.73 52.54 15.86
CA PRO A 644 51.15 53.30 14.69
C PRO A 644 51.07 54.83 14.91
N ASP A 645 50.27 55.27 15.89
CA ASP A 645 50.11 56.70 16.18
C ASP A 645 51.17 57.23 17.15
N ARG A 646 52.09 58.02 16.65
CA ARG A 646 53.17 58.62 17.41
C ARG A 646 52.70 59.40 18.62
N LYS A 647 51.59 60.18 18.52
CA LYS A 647 51.06 60.95 19.65
C LYS A 647 50.54 60.11 20.78
N ILE A 648 49.92 58.95 20.43
CA ILE A 648 49.51 58.00 21.45
C ILE A 648 50.73 57.42 22.15
N ASN A 649 51.76 57.00 21.41
CA ASN A 649 52.98 56.47 21.97
C ASN A 649 53.69 57.48 22.91
N GLU A 650 53.82 58.75 22.49
CA GLU A 650 54.36 59.83 23.34
C GLU A 650 53.57 59.93 24.65
N SER A 651 52.24 59.88 24.57
CA SER A 651 51.37 59.92 25.76
C SER A 651 51.57 58.69 26.68
N LEU A 652 51.74 57.47 26.11
CA LEU A 652 52.01 56.29 26.89
C LEU A 652 53.34 56.32 27.60
N VAL A 653 54.35 56.85 26.95
CA VAL A 653 55.67 57.05 27.50
C VAL A 653 55.64 58.05 28.64
N GLU A 654 54.97 59.18 28.50
CA GLU A 654 54.78 60.16 29.57
C GLU A 654 54.07 59.54 30.80
N ILE A 655 53.06 58.68 30.54
CA ILE A 655 52.37 58.00 31.63
C ILE A 655 53.32 56.98 32.34
N TYR A 656 54.10 56.25 31.53
CA TYR A 656 55.11 55.32 32.09
C TYR A 656 56.08 56.00 33.03
N ASP A 657 56.58 57.18 32.65
CA ASP A 657 57.53 58.00 33.44
C ASP A 657 56.88 58.52 34.72
N LYS A 658 55.57 58.77 34.75
CA LYS A 658 54.84 59.30 35.91
C LYS A 658 54.33 58.22 36.89
N ILE A 659 54.13 56.98 36.43
CA ILE A 659 53.75 55.84 37.29
C ILE A 659 55.00 55.34 38.06
N LYS A 660 54.97 55.40 39.41
CA LYS A 660 56.03 54.93 40.28
C LYS A 660 56.14 53.38 40.27
#